data_0104f3704d27a6cada98f3f100f7cc70
#
_entry.id   0104f3704d27a6cada98f3f100f7cc70
#
_cell.length_a   1.000
_cell.length_b   1.000
_cell.length_c   1.000
_cell.angle_alpha   90.00
_cell.angle_beta   90.00
_cell.angle_gamma   90.00
#
_symmetry.space_group_name_H-M   'P 1'
#
loop_
_entity.id
_entity.type
_entity.pdbx_description
1 polymer ?
#
loop_
_entity_poly.entity_id
_entity_poly.type
_entity_poly.pdbx_seq_one_letter_code
_entity_poly.pdbx_strand_id
1 'polypeptide(L)'
;MTKNTGRVLSLLAVLVIAFGCSYDDSGLWKEVDKIKTELKQLRDQITSAQTIVDALSKGSVITGVTPLPDNEGWKITLSGNAQPIEIRNGKPAEVSIAKEGARFYWVLIQPDGTQVFLTDKEGNKIPVTGNDGAPGAPGESGTPGHSPSIAIDSDGFWTIDGERLKDPDGKEVKAQGDSFFKDVRVDKREGVVVFTLAGGESFTLTIAGATHLRIEEPKGAPYHSFEYGEKTRSFKLDAKGIQDLTIAKQPDGWTVRIGQNFPLAIEVTPPASGSYCSGGIIIVEGVDADGRLYRSSMDVRVADFTDPRGVFVVVEGNMTDSNGMLMYYDGEGREYRHIFRNANPGKTIGNVVQDMFIYKDKVYLITQNGTRKDLGGEGRLVICDLKTMKMLSKDALDIPITDPKANGAHAWPQHLIVTSPTQIFIQYGSSDYERTGGMREITLADDKVKKISEDIEGTYGLWTKENAIKARMILSKGKIYFAHGHGVSILDPTTSKVIKTVKMEGRQCKDVVKGANGNLFAFFAGTFTGNMQWGAQFTSNPLIVELDKEGNIIDQAEAPAQITLPIATWSPNIGACASFTDPYLYFRGTSDFNSYTAARYNYETDTFDSQYIITPYVNYGYMGVDKYTGKLWIGTSKDYTTSTVFNYTVGDQPAPVGEFFYGSREGASPAGVDFYYRFTNEWINK
;
A
#
# COMPACT_ATOMS: atom_id res chain seq x y z
N MET A 1 17.19 7.63 10.64
CA MET A 1 17.06 6.16 10.70
C MET A 1 17.86 5.46 11.82
N THR A 2 18.62 6.16 12.63
CA THR A 2 19.51 5.60 13.66
C THR A 2 18.94 5.55 15.09
N LYS A 3 17.71 5.97 15.31
CA LYS A 3 17.09 5.98 16.67
C LYS A 3 16.13 4.81 16.96
N ASN A 4 15.66 4.07 15.96
CA ASN A 4 14.70 2.98 16.19
C ASN A 4 15.33 1.60 16.35
N THR A 5 16.55 1.38 15.85
CA THR A 5 17.27 0.12 16.06
C THR A 5 17.70 -0.08 17.52
N GLY A 6 17.94 0.99 18.26
CA GLY A 6 18.26 0.91 19.69
C GLY A 6 17.08 0.51 20.59
N ARG A 7 15.85 0.80 20.20
CA ARG A 7 14.66 0.47 21.01
C ARG A 7 14.18 -0.98 20.86
N VAL A 8 14.39 -1.58 19.70
CA VAL A 8 14.07 -3.00 19.49
C VAL A 8 15.07 -3.90 20.22
N LEU A 9 16.35 -3.52 20.22
CA LEU A 9 17.36 -4.24 21.03
C LEU A 9 17.15 -4.08 22.54
N SER A 10 16.66 -2.94 23.01
CA SER A 10 16.38 -2.75 24.43
C SER A 10 15.15 -3.54 24.92
N LEU A 11 14.16 -3.76 24.06
CA LEU A 11 12.97 -4.57 24.42
C LEU A 11 13.32 -6.08 24.48
N LEU A 12 14.18 -6.56 23.62
CA LEU A 12 14.68 -7.95 23.70
C LEU A 12 15.56 -8.18 24.94
N ALA A 13 16.35 -7.19 25.34
CA ALA A 13 17.20 -7.31 26.53
C ALA A 13 16.40 -7.29 27.86
N VAL A 14 15.23 -6.64 27.91
CA VAL A 14 14.40 -6.60 29.11
C VAL A 14 13.55 -7.88 29.29
N LEU A 15 13.26 -8.61 28.21
CA LEU A 15 12.50 -9.86 28.32
C LEU A 15 13.35 -11.04 28.84
N VAL A 16 14.68 -10.96 28.73
CA VAL A 16 15.61 -12.04 29.15
C VAL A 16 15.89 -12.01 30.66
N ILE A 17 15.62 -10.90 31.35
CA ILE A 17 15.95 -10.75 32.79
C ILE A 17 14.84 -11.27 33.72
N ALA A 18 13.66 -11.67 33.22
CA ALA A 18 12.51 -12.03 34.04
C ALA A 18 12.32 -13.54 34.31
N PHE A 19 13.12 -14.43 33.71
CA PHE A 19 13.06 -15.86 33.98
C PHE A 19 14.43 -16.42 34.30
N GLY A 20 14.77 -16.43 35.59
CA GLY A 20 15.91 -17.12 36.13
C GLY A 20 15.75 -18.64 36.08
N CYS A 21 16.08 -19.25 34.95
CA CYS A 21 16.47 -20.67 34.83
C CYS A 21 17.69 -20.68 33.89
N SER A 22 18.70 -21.42 34.28
CA SER A 22 19.94 -21.60 33.51
C SER A 22 19.63 -22.25 32.16
N TYR A 23 19.33 -21.44 31.17
CA TYR A 23 19.21 -21.85 29.78
C TYR A 23 20.53 -21.51 29.11
N ASP A 24 21.11 -22.45 28.37
CA ASP A 24 22.31 -22.19 27.58
C ASP A 24 21.94 -21.35 26.36
N ASP A 25 22.08 -20.03 26.49
CA ASP A 25 21.76 -19.03 25.44
C ASP A 25 22.79 -19.00 24.30
N SER A 26 23.84 -19.83 24.35
CA SER A 26 24.94 -19.81 23.38
C SER A 26 24.46 -20.06 21.94
N GLY A 27 23.44 -20.87 21.74
CA GLY A 27 22.79 -21.12 20.44
C GLY A 27 22.05 -19.89 19.89
N LEU A 28 21.29 -19.20 20.74
CA LEU A 28 20.51 -18.02 20.34
C LEU A 28 21.41 -16.86 19.93
N TRP A 29 22.49 -16.60 20.67
CA TRP A 29 23.45 -15.55 20.33
C TRP A 29 24.20 -15.83 19.04
N LYS A 30 24.50 -17.09 18.72
CA LYS A 30 25.10 -17.49 17.43
C LYS A 30 24.14 -17.20 16.26
N GLU A 31 22.85 -17.50 16.42
CA GLU A 31 21.86 -17.18 15.38
C GLU A 31 21.67 -15.66 15.20
N VAL A 32 21.65 -14.89 16.28
CA VAL A 32 21.59 -13.43 16.23
C VAL A 32 22.79 -12.83 15.50
N ASP A 33 23.99 -13.35 15.71
CA ASP A 33 25.19 -12.86 15.03
C ASP A 33 25.22 -13.30 13.55
N LYS A 34 24.73 -14.49 13.22
CA LYS A 34 24.51 -14.94 11.84
C LYS A 34 23.55 -14.01 11.10
N ILE A 35 22.39 -13.73 11.68
CA ILE A 35 21.39 -12.78 11.12
C ILE A 35 22.00 -11.39 10.93
N LYS A 36 22.81 -10.90 11.88
CA LYS A 36 23.49 -9.61 11.73
C LYS A 36 24.45 -9.58 10.54
N THR A 37 25.18 -10.66 10.31
CA THR A 37 26.11 -10.77 9.19
C THR A 37 25.39 -10.81 7.86
N GLU A 38 24.33 -11.61 7.75
CA GLU A 38 23.48 -11.68 6.57
C GLU A 38 22.80 -10.33 6.28
N LEU A 39 22.30 -9.65 7.31
CA LEU A 39 21.74 -8.30 7.18
C LEU A 39 22.77 -7.27 6.72
N LYS A 40 24.01 -7.39 7.15
CA LYS A 40 25.09 -6.50 6.68
C LYS A 40 25.40 -6.72 5.20
N GLN A 41 25.53 -7.97 4.77
CA GLN A 41 25.77 -8.31 3.36
C GLN A 41 24.62 -7.84 2.48
N LEU A 42 23.38 -8.10 2.89
CA LEU A 42 22.18 -7.65 2.17
C LEU A 42 22.14 -6.12 2.08
N ARG A 43 22.51 -5.42 3.15
CA ARG A 43 22.58 -3.95 3.15
C ARG A 43 23.62 -3.43 2.17
N ASP A 44 24.79 -4.04 2.09
CA ASP A 44 25.86 -3.62 1.19
C ASP A 44 25.43 -3.85 -0.28
N GLN A 45 24.78 -4.97 -0.57
CA GLN A 45 24.22 -5.28 -1.89
C GLN A 45 23.11 -4.30 -2.29
N ILE A 46 22.17 -4.01 -1.37
CA ILE A 46 21.10 -3.02 -1.57
C ILE A 46 21.70 -1.63 -1.81
N THR A 47 22.74 -1.24 -1.08
CA THR A 47 23.41 0.06 -1.25
C THR A 47 24.04 0.18 -2.63
N SER A 48 24.69 -0.87 -3.13
CA SER A 48 25.28 -0.90 -4.46
C SER A 48 24.18 -0.81 -5.55
N ALA A 49 23.10 -1.58 -5.41
CA ALA A 49 21.96 -1.53 -6.33
C ALA A 49 21.29 -0.15 -6.31
N GLN A 50 21.09 0.44 -5.13
CA GLN A 50 20.53 1.78 -4.98
C GLN A 50 21.40 2.85 -5.66
N THR A 51 22.71 2.74 -5.55
CA THR A 51 23.66 3.66 -6.21
C THR A 51 23.53 3.59 -7.73
N ILE A 52 23.30 2.40 -8.30
CA ILE A 52 23.03 2.25 -9.74
C ILE A 52 21.72 2.91 -10.11
N VAL A 53 20.64 2.63 -9.39
CA VAL A 53 19.31 3.22 -9.62
C VAL A 53 19.38 4.75 -9.53
N ASP A 54 20.05 5.29 -8.52
CA ASP A 54 20.21 6.74 -8.34
C ASP A 54 21.02 7.39 -9.47
N ALA A 55 22.07 6.73 -9.96
CA ALA A 55 22.85 7.22 -11.09
C ALA A 55 22.05 7.18 -12.41
N LEU A 56 21.31 6.09 -12.65
CA LEU A 56 20.45 5.95 -13.82
C LEU A 56 19.30 6.96 -13.80
N SER A 57 18.72 7.22 -12.63
CA SER A 57 17.66 8.24 -12.46
C SER A 57 18.15 9.66 -12.75
N LYS A 58 19.46 9.90 -12.61
CA LYS A 58 20.14 11.16 -12.96
C LYS A 58 20.61 11.23 -14.42
N GLY A 59 20.24 10.22 -15.22
CA GLY A 59 20.55 10.19 -16.65
C GLY A 59 21.89 9.54 -17.00
N SER A 60 22.57 8.88 -16.05
CA SER A 60 23.71 8.03 -16.37
C SER A 60 23.24 6.79 -17.14
N VAL A 61 24.11 6.22 -17.95
CA VAL A 61 23.85 4.97 -18.70
C VAL A 61 24.95 3.95 -18.41
N ILE A 62 24.63 2.67 -18.48
CA ILE A 62 25.62 1.62 -18.34
C ILE A 62 26.55 1.61 -19.56
N THR A 63 27.84 1.71 -19.34
CA THR A 63 28.89 1.66 -20.38
C THR A 63 29.62 0.34 -20.41
N GLY A 64 29.53 -0.47 -19.37
CA GLY A 64 30.13 -1.80 -19.33
C GLY A 64 29.68 -2.62 -18.14
N VAL A 65 29.66 -3.93 -18.33
CA VAL A 65 29.43 -4.91 -17.26
C VAL A 65 30.43 -6.04 -17.46
N THR A 66 31.23 -6.33 -16.43
CA THR A 66 32.25 -7.38 -16.45
C THR A 66 32.18 -8.17 -15.14
N PRO A 67 32.41 -9.50 -15.18
CA PRO A 67 32.54 -10.27 -13.95
C PRO A 67 33.78 -9.82 -13.15
N LEU A 68 33.67 -9.90 -11.84
CA LEU A 68 34.83 -9.77 -10.95
C LEU A 68 35.71 -11.03 -11.06
N PRO A 69 37.03 -10.95 -10.70
CA PRO A 69 37.89 -12.13 -10.61
C PRO A 69 37.21 -13.22 -9.77
N ASP A 70 37.53 -14.46 -10.08
CA ASP A 70 37.06 -15.66 -9.34
C ASP A 70 35.53 -15.78 -9.20
N ASN A 71 34.80 -15.15 -10.10
CA ASN A 71 33.30 -15.14 -10.08
C ASN A 71 32.72 -14.54 -8.80
N GLU A 72 33.43 -13.66 -8.11
CA GLU A 72 32.98 -13.01 -6.87
C GLU A 72 31.82 -12.00 -7.03
N GLY A 73 31.35 -11.76 -8.24
CA GLY A 73 30.29 -10.81 -8.52
C GLY A 73 30.47 -10.08 -9.84
N TRP A 74 29.96 -8.85 -9.90
CA TRP A 74 29.90 -8.05 -11.12
C TRP A 74 30.40 -6.62 -10.89
N LYS A 75 31.15 -6.12 -11.88
CA LYS A 75 31.60 -4.73 -11.97
C LYS A 75 30.77 -4.00 -13.04
N ILE A 76 30.06 -2.95 -12.62
CA ILE A 76 29.19 -2.16 -13.47
C ILE A 76 29.78 -0.77 -13.65
N THR A 77 30.00 -0.35 -14.89
CA THR A 77 30.54 0.96 -15.24
C THR A 77 29.39 1.83 -15.77
N LEU A 78 29.31 3.06 -15.26
CA LEU A 78 28.28 4.03 -15.65
C LEU A 78 28.94 5.27 -16.30
N SER A 79 28.24 5.91 -17.24
CA SER A 79 28.68 7.17 -17.81
C SER A 79 28.70 8.27 -16.75
N GLY A 80 29.74 9.09 -16.76
CA GLY A 80 29.90 10.20 -15.81
C GLY A 80 30.26 9.79 -14.37
N ASN A 81 30.46 8.51 -14.10
CA ASN A 81 30.93 8.03 -12.81
C ASN A 81 32.41 7.62 -12.92
N ALA A 82 33.27 8.23 -12.12
CA ALA A 82 34.70 7.98 -12.17
C ALA A 82 35.10 6.59 -11.63
N GLN A 83 34.28 5.99 -10.81
CA GLN A 83 34.51 4.68 -10.21
C GLN A 83 33.41 3.69 -10.59
N PRO A 84 33.77 2.48 -11.02
CA PRO A 84 32.80 1.41 -11.24
C PRO A 84 32.13 0.98 -9.93
N ILE A 85 30.92 0.49 -10.03
CA ILE A 85 30.16 -0.06 -8.91
C ILE A 85 30.35 -1.58 -8.93
N GLU A 86 30.78 -2.15 -7.81
CA GLU A 86 30.94 -3.59 -7.65
C GLU A 86 29.76 -4.16 -6.85
N ILE A 87 29.13 -5.20 -7.39
CA ILE A 87 28.14 -6.00 -6.68
C ILE A 87 28.77 -7.35 -6.44
N ARG A 88 29.08 -7.64 -5.19
CA ARG A 88 29.75 -8.88 -4.80
C ARG A 88 28.76 -9.93 -4.36
N ASN A 89 29.05 -11.19 -4.68
CA ASN A 89 28.34 -12.34 -4.15
C ASN A 89 28.56 -12.46 -2.64
N GLY A 90 27.72 -13.23 -1.96
CA GLY A 90 27.94 -13.60 -0.56
C GLY A 90 29.28 -14.35 -0.38
N LYS A 91 29.88 -14.27 0.82
CA LYS A 91 31.07 -15.04 1.12
C LYS A 91 30.74 -16.53 1.18
N PRO A 92 31.51 -17.40 0.51
CA PRO A 92 31.32 -18.83 0.62
C PRO A 92 31.77 -19.34 2.01
N ALA A 93 31.26 -20.50 2.39
CA ALA A 93 31.79 -21.23 3.49
C ALA A 93 33.09 -21.92 3.05
N GLU A 94 34.17 -21.84 3.86
CA GLU A 94 35.47 -22.42 3.56
C GLU A 94 35.69 -23.67 4.43
N VAL A 95 36.26 -24.72 3.83
CA VAL A 95 36.74 -25.86 4.58
C VAL A 95 38.19 -25.63 4.93
N SER A 96 38.53 -25.75 6.20
CA SER A 96 39.85 -25.52 6.75
C SER A 96 40.20 -26.57 7.81
N ILE A 97 41.33 -26.41 8.47
CA ILE A 97 41.77 -27.28 9.56
C ILE A 97 41.95 -26.48 10.85
N ALA A 98 41.51 -27.04 11.96
CA ALA A 98 41.77 -26.49 13.29
C ALA A 98 42.43 -27.51 14.20
N LYS A 99 43.34 -27.05 15.07
CA LYS A 99 44.05 -27.90 16.05
C LYS A 99 43.21 -27.95 17.34
N GLU A 100 42.92 -29.16 17.78
CA GLU A 100 42.38 -29.39 19.12
C GLU A 100 43.22 -30.46 19.83
N GLY A 101 43.84 -30.08 20.93
CA GLY A 101 44.80 -30.93 21.62
C GLY A 101 46.04 -31.22 20.77
N ALA A 102 46.38 -32.50 20.59
CA ALA A 102 47.51 -32.94 19.78
C ALA A 102 47.15 -33.24 18.31
N ARG A 103 45.86 -33.15 17.93
CA ARG A 103 45.37 -33.55 16.60
C ARG A 103 44.80 -32.38 15.82
N PHE A 104 44.83 -32.50 14.49
CA PHE A 104 44.16 -31.58 13.56
C PHE A 104 42.87 -32.21 13.06
N TYR A 105 41.82 -31.38 12.97
CA TYR A 105 40.51 -31.78 12.52
C TYR A 105 40.03 -30.86 11.40
N TRP A 106 39.18 -31.34 10.53
CA TRP A 106 38.51 -30.56 9.52
C TRP A 106 37.48 -29.67 10.16
N VAL A 107 37.44 -28.40 9.76
CA VAL A 107 36.48 -27.40 10.21
C VAL A 107 35.87 -26.70 9.01
N LEU A 108 34.61 -26.34 9.17
CA LEU A 108 33.93 -25.43 8.28
C LEU A 108 34.06 -24.01 8.86
N ILE A 109 34.61 -23.08 8.08
CA ILE A 109 34.59 -21.65 8.40
C ILE A 109 33.35 -21.08 7.78
N GLN A 110 32.39 -20.68 8.60
CA GLN A 110 31.14 -20.04 8.14
C GLN A 110 31.42 -18.61 7.63
N PRO A 111 30.50 -18.00 6.84
CA PRO A 111 30.70 -16.65 6.32
C PRO A 111 30.95 -15.56 7.38
N ASP A 112 30.52 -15.79 8.63
CA ASP A 112 30.75 -14.93 9.79
C ASP A 112 32.11 -15.16 10.47
N GLY A 113 32.94 -16.13 9.99
CA GLY A 113 34.23 -16.51 10.55
C GLY A 113 34.15 -17.55 11.66
N THR A 114 32.96 -18.04 12.02
CA THR A 114 32.78 -19.09 13.03
C THR A 114 33.33 -20.41 12.50
N GLN A 115 34.15 -21.10 13.31
CA GLN A 115 34.67 -22.41 12.98
C GLN A 115 33.81 -23.51 13.61
N VAL A 116 33.36 -24.45 12.79
CA VAL A 116 32.57 -25.60 13.22
C VAL A 116 33.33 -26.88 12.83
N PHE A 117 33.60 -27.78 13.78
CA PHE A 117 34.22 -29.04 13.48
C PHE A 117 33.30 -29.92 12.64
N LEU A 118 33.85 -30.48 11.57
CA LEU A 118 33.14 -31.46 10.75
C LEU A 118 33.06 -32.79 11.51
N THR A 119 31.91 -33.44 11.46
CA THR A 119 31.66 -34.71 12.14
C THR A 119 31.26 -35.81 11.15
N ASP A 120 31.59 -37.05 11.48
CA ASP A 120 31.09 -38.24 10.79
C ASP A 120 29.60 -38.52 11.11
N LYS A 121 29.05 -39.60 10.54
CA LYS A 121 27.65 -40.00 10.75
C LYS A 121 27.33 -40.38 12.21
N GLU A 122 28.35 -40.74 12.97
CA GLU A 122 28.27 -41.09 14.39
C GLU A 122 28.50 -39.87 15.30
N GLY A 123 28.77 -38.68 14.73
CA GLY A 123 28.98 -37.43 15.46
C GLY A 123 30.41 -37.19 15.94
N ASN A 124 31.39 -38.00 15.53
CA ASN A 124 32.79 -37.81 15.89
C ASN A 124 33.45 -36.78 14.98
N LYS A 125 34.37 -35.96 15.54
CA LYS A 125 35.15 -35.00 14.75
C LYS A 125 36.03 -35.74 13.75
N ILE A 126 36.04 -35.26 12.48
CA ILE A 126 36.82 -35.88 11.39
C ILE A 126 38.26 -35.40 11.47
N PRO A 127 39.23 -36.27 11.79
CA PRO A 127 40.65 -35.90 11.85
C PRO A 127 41.18 -35.69 10.44
N VAL A 128 42.17 -34.79 10.30
CA VAL A 128 42.88 -34.54 9.02
C VAL A 128 43.78 -35.73 8.63
N THR A 129 44.32 -36.40 9.63
CA THR A 129 45.08 -37.65 9.45
C THR A 129 44.25 -38.80 9.95
N GLY A 130 44.22 -39.91 9.23
CA GLY A 130 43.53 -41.12 9.66
C GLY A 130 43.92 -41.53 11.08
N ASN A 131 43.01 -42.22 11.78
CA ASN A 131 43.30 -42.77 13.08
C ASN A 131 44.48 -43.75 12.95
N ASP A 132 45.40 -43.70 13.93
CA ASP A 132 46.40 -44.75 14.05
C ASP A 132 45.67 -46.09 14.08
N GLY A 133 46.05 -47.00 13.20
CA GLY A 133 45.48 -48.33 13.16
C GLY A 133 45.59 -48.99 14.55
N ALA A 134 44.55 -49.73 14.95
CA ALA A 134 44.60 -50.48 16.20
C ALA A 134 45.95 -51.28 16.26
N PRO A 135 46.62 -51.34 17.42
CA PRO A 135 47.80 -52.17 17.57
C PRO A 135 47.49 -53.56 17.08
N GLY A 136 48.19 -54.00 16.00
CA GLY A 136 48.00 -55.33 15.45
C GLY A 136 48.31 -56.38 16.45
N ALA A 137 47.60 -57.48 16.43
CA ALA A 137 48.08 -58.71 17.14
C ALA A 137 49.46 -59.04 16.61
N PRO A 138 50.34 -59.59 17.43
CA PRO A 138 51.75 -59.86 17.05
C PRO A 138 51.79 -60.65 15.74
N GLY A 139 52.19 -59.99 14.63
CA GLY A 139 52.50 -60.67 13.37
C GLY A 139 51.70 -60.22 12.11
N GLU A 140 50.73 -59.35 12.17
CA GLU A 140 50.07 -58.86 10.95
C GLU A 140 50.19 -57.32 10.79
N SER A 141 50.45 -56.84 9.55
CA SER A 141 50.46 -55.42 9.22
C SER A 141 49.04 -54.84 9.37
N GLY A 142 48.91 -53.79 10.17
CA GLY A 142 47.64 -53.06 10.30
C GLY A 142 47.17 -52.51 8.93
N THR A 143 45.84 -52.43 8.71
CA THR A 143 45.25 -51.80 7.56
C THR A 143 45.66 -50.32 7.54
N PRO A 144 46.03 -49.76 6.38
CA PRO A 144 46.33 -48.34 6.26
C PRO A 144 45.14 -47.50 6.72
N GLY A 145 45.39 -46.46 7.53
CA GLY A 145 44.36 -45.49 7.91
C GLY A 145 43.84 -44.78 6.69
N HIS A 146 42.51 -44.58 6.66
CA HIS A 146 41.86 -43.79 5.61
C HIS A 146 41.95 -42.31 5.95
N SER A 147 42.45 -41.50 5.02
CA SER A 147 42.39 -40.02 5.11
C SER A 147 41.20 -39.52 4.31
N PRO A 148 40.27 -38.76 4.90
CA PRO A 148 39.14 -38.27 4.17
C PRO A 148 39.50 -37.39 2.96
N SER A 149 38.83 -37.59 1.84
CA SER A 149 38.98 -36.78 0.63
C SER A 149 37.94 -35.65 0.62
N ILE A 150 38.42 -34.41 0.59
CA ILE A 150 37.54 -33.24 0.48
C ILE A 150 37.60 -32.73 -0.95
N ALA A 151 36.42 -32.50 -1.56
CA ALA A 151 36.28 -32.01 -2.91
C ALA A 151 35.03 -31.11 -3.04
N ILE A 152 34.87 -30.55 -4.23
CA ILE A 152 33.65 -29.85 -4.63
C ILE A 152 32.99 -30.66 -5.75
N ASP A 153 31.71 -30.97 -5.62
CA ASP A 153 30.97 -31.69 -6.65
C ASP A 153 30.64 -30.80 -7.86
N SER A 154 30.07 -31.40 -8.92
CA SER A 154 29.67 -30.70 -10.15
C SER A 154 28.60 -29.63 -9.93
N ASP A 155 27.85 -29.70 -8.84
CA ASP A 155 26.81 -28.77 -8.47
C ASP A 155 27.30 -27.65 -7.54
N GLY A 156 28.61 -27.65 -7.23
CA GLY A 156 29.26 -26.62 -6.42
C GLY A 156 29.12 -26.78 -4.92
N PHE A 157 28.84 -28.01 -4.42
CA PHE A 157 28.77 -28.29 -3.00
C PHE A 157 30.06 -28.95 -2.50
N TRP A 158 30.45 -28.63 -1.26
CA TRP A 158 31.52 -29.32 -0.60
C TRP A 158 31.16 -30.78 -0.33
N THR A 159 32.08 -31.69 -0.60
CA THR A 159 31.94 -33.12 -0.34
C THR A 159 33.10 -33.66 0.50
N ILE A 160 32.80 -34.66 1.33
CA ILE A 160 33.76 -35.49 2.06
C ILE A 160 33.52 -36.94 1.63
N ASP A 161 34.57 -37.58 1.12
CA ASP A 161 34.50 -38.95 0.58
C ASP A 161 33.35 -39.16 -0.45
N GLY A 162 33.05 -38.09 -1.21
CA GLY A 162 32.02 -38.09 -2.23
C GLY A 162 30.56 -37.80 -1.70
N GLU A 163 30.36 -37.68 -0.39
CA GLU A 163 29.07 -37.28 0.18
C GLU A 163 29.07 -35.78 0.46
N ARG A 164 27.94 -35.11 0.16
CA ARG A 164 27.77 -33.66 0.39
C ARG A 164 27.83 -33.31 1.86
N LEU A 165 28.66 -32.32 2.17
CA LEU A 165 28.82 -31.75 3.48
C LEU A 165 27.54 -31.04 3.91
N LYS A 166 27.13 -31.24 5.16
CA LYS A 166 25.99 -30.55 5.76
C LYS A 166 26.47 -29.69 6.93
N ASP A 167 25.83 -28.55 7.09
CA ASP A 167 25.99 -27.69 8.26
C ASP A 167 25.29 -28.31 9.49
N PRO A 168 25.44 -27.73 10.69
CA PRO A 168 24.75 -28.21 11.90
C PRO A 168 23.24 -28.28 11.81
N ASP A 169 22.62 -27.51 10.91
CA ASP A 169 21.18 -27.49 10.66
C ASP A 169 20.74 -28.52 9.59
N GLY A 170 21.70 -29.32 9.08
CA GLY A 170 21.47 -30.37 8.08
C GLY A 170 21.38 -29.88 6.64
N LYS A 171 21.71 -28.63 6.36
CA LYS A 171 21.69 -28.04 5.02
C LYS A 171 23.00 -28.29 4.30
N GLU A 172 22.97 -28.66 3.01
CA GLU A 172 24.14 -28.88 2.18
C GLU A 172 24.93 -27.58 2.00
N VAL A 173 26.28 -27.68 2.15
CA VAL A 173 27.19 -26.53 2.17
C VAL A 173 27.73 -26.26 0.77
N LYS A 174 27.38 -25.08 0.20
CA LYS A 174 27.96 -24.64 -1.06
C LYS A 174 29.37 -24.13 -0.91
N ALA A 175 30.21 -24.45 -1.88
CA ALA A 175 31.59 -23.95 -1.97
C ALA A 175 31.66 -22.51 -2.49
N GLN A 176 30.55 -21.97 -2.98
CA GLN A 176 30.43 -20.62 -3.47
C GLN A 176 29.24 -19.93 -2.77
N GLY A 177 29.42 -18.68 -2.36
CA GLY A 177 28.35 -17.91 -1.72
C GLY A 177 27.18 -17.62 -2.67
N ASP A 178 26.00 -17.38 -2.11
CA ASP A 178 24.82 -17.05 -2.88
C ASP A 178 25.03 -15.75 -3.68
N SER A 179 24.75 -15.82 -4.98
CA SER A 179 24.83 -14.66 -5.87
C SER A 179 23.61 -13.77 -5.72
N PHE A 180 23.81 -12.45 -5.67
CA PHE A 180 22.71 -11.46 -5.74
C PHE A 180 21.97 -11.56 -7.07
N PHE A 181 22.69 -11.81 -8.16
CA PHE A 181 22.09 -12.10 -9.46
C PHE A 181 22.21 -13.59 -9.77
N LYS A 182 21.10 -14.20 -10.11
CA LYS A 182 21.06 -15.56 -10.68
C LYS A 182 21.75 -15.60 -12.04
N ASP A 183 21.59 -14.53 -12.83
CA ASP A 183 22.18 -14.37 -14.14
C ASP A 183 22.37 -12.91 -14.49
N VAL A 184 23.44 -12.58 -15.24
CA VAL A 184 23.65 -11.26 -15.85
C VAL A 184 24.06 -11.48 -17.29
N ARG A 185 23.12 -11.27 -18.19
CA ARG A 185 23.33 -11.45 -19.63
C ARG A 185 23.55 -10.12 -20.32
N VAL A 186 24.71 -9.94 -20.94
CA VAL A 186 24.99 -8.80 -21.80
C VAL A 186 24.58 -9.16 -23.21
N ASP A 187 23.51 -8.56 -23.69
CA ASP A 187 23.07 -8.71 -25.07
C ASP A 187 23.56 -7.52 -25.92
N LYS A 188 24.73 -7.71 -26.54
CA LYS A 188 25.34 -6.68 -27.40
C LYS A 188 24.53 -6.40 -28.65
N ARG A 189 23.66 -7.34 -29.07
CA ARG A 189 22.80 -7.18 -30.25
C ARG A 189 21.64 -6.29 -29.94
N GLU A 190 20.95 -6.58 -28.81
CA GLU A 190 19.85 -5.76 -28.30
C GLU A 190 20.35 -4.47 -27.63
N GLY A 191 21.66 -4.35 -27.41
CA GLY A 191 22.22 -3.22 -26.68
C GLY A 191 21.75 -3.11 -25.24
N VAL A 192 21.53 -4.24 -24.59
CA VAL A 192 20.98 -4.31 -23.24
C VAL A 192 21.78 -5.25 -22.34
N VAL A 193 21.67 -5.03 -21.05
CA VAL A 193 22.08 -5.97 -20.01
C VAL A 193 20.83 -6.43 -19.29
N VAL A 194 20.60 -7.73 -19.26
CA VAL A 194 19.51 -8.35 -18.52
C VAL A 194 20.07 -8.87 -17.20
N PHE A 195 19.54 -8.37 -16.11
CA PHE A 195 19.86 -8.83 -14.76
C PHE A 195 18.72 -9.72 -14.27
N THR A 196 19.02 -10.93 -13.85
CA THR A 196 18.06 -11.83 -13.21
C THR A 196 18.44 -11.95 -11.74
N LEU A 197 17.55 -11.57 -10.86
CA LEU A 197 17.74 -11.68 -9.40
C LEU A 197 17.71 -13.16 -8.96
N ALA A 198 18.26 -13.46 -7.80
CA ALA A 198 18.22 -14.79 -7.22
C ALA A 198 16.78 -15.34 -7.08
N GLY A 199 15.80 -14.48 -6.83
CA GLY A 199 14.37 -14.80 -6.80
C GLY A 199 13.72 -15.12 -8.16
N GLY A 200 14.45 -14.91 -9.28
CA GLY A 200 13.96 -15.19 -10.64
C GLY A 200 13.37 -13.97 -11.35
N GLU A 201 13.15 -12.85 -10.69
CA GLU A 201 12.75 -11.60 -11.32
C GLU A 201 13.86 -11.04 -12.20
N SER A 202 13.51 -10.46 -13.34
CA SER A 202 14.50 -9.90 -14.26
C SER A 202 14.18 -8.44 -14.60
N PHE A 203 15.22 -7.61 -14.73
CA PHE A 203 15.14 -6.27 -15.26
C PHE A 203 16.22 -6.03 -16.31
N THR A 204 15.94 -5.12 -17.24
CA THR A 204 16.80 -4.87 -18.40
C THR A 204 17.26 -3.41 -18.40
N LEU A 205 18.56 -3.20 -18.64
CA LEU A 205 19.17 -1.87 -18.76
C LEU A 205 19.87 -1.73 -20.11
N THR A 206 19.79 -0.53 -20.73
CA THR A 206 20.36 -0.25 -22.05
C THR A 206 21.84 0.13 -21.95
N ILE A 207 22.67 -0.38 -22.87
CA ILE A 207 24.09 -0.03 -23.00
C ILE A 207 24.24 1.24 -23.83
N ALA A 208 25.05 2.20 -23.37
CA ALA A 208 25.31 3.43 -24.11
C ALA A 208 25.94 3.18 -25.48
N GLY A 209 25.40 3.83 -26.51
CA GLY A 209 25.90 3.75 -27.88
C GLY A 209 25.38 2.56 -28.71
N ALA A 210 24.55 1.69 -28.11
CA ALA A 210 23.87 0.62 -28.83
C ALA A 210 22.71 1.14 -29.69
N THR A 211 22.24 0.31 -30.61
CA THR A 211 20.99 0.54 -31.33
C THR A 211 19.85 0.66 -30.32
N HIS A 212 19.07 1.73 -30.40
CA HIS A 212 17.95 1.94 -29.49
C HIS A 212 16.85 2.79 -30.12
N LEU A 213 15.64 2.62 -29.56
CA LEU A 213 14.47 3.43 -29.84
C LEU A 213 13.86 3.87 -28.53
N ARG A 214 13.74 5.19 -28.30
CA ARG A 214 13.22 5.74 -27.06
C ARG A 214 12.45 7.03 -27.29
N ILE A 215 11.23 7.11 -26.77
CA ILE A 215 10.51 8.38 -26.62
C ILE A 215 11.07 9.05 -25.37
N GLU A 216 11.58 10.28 -25.51
CA GLU A 216 12.05 11.07 -24.36
C GLU A 216 10.85 11.66 -23.63
N GLU A 217 10.59 11.16 -22.42
CA GLU A 217 9.50 11.60 -21.57
C GLU A 217 9.98 12.58 -20.50
N PRO A 218 9.19 13.62 -20.17
CA PRO A 218 9.41 14.41 -18.98
C PRO A 218 9.36 13.53 -17.74
N LYS A 219 10.33 13.70 -16.83
CA LYS A 219 10.43 12.86 -15.62
C LYS A 219 9.25 13.08 -14.69
N GLY A 220 8.69 12.02 -14.15
CA GLY A 220 7.89 12.01 -12.92
C GLY A 220 6.37 11.89 -13.05
N ALA A 221 5.81 11.88 -14.26
CA ALA A 221 4.38 11.59 -14.43
C ALA A 221 4.16 10.17 -14.95
N PRO A 222 3.21 9.40 -14.42
CA PRO A 222 2.89 8.06 -14.90
C PRO A 222 2.22 8.07 -16.28
N TYR A 223 1.74 9.21 -16.72
CA TYR A 223 1.16 9.47 -18.05
C TYR A 223 1.25 10.95 -18.42
N HIS A 224 1.13 11.26 -19.72
CA HIS A 224 1.06 12.63 -20.21
C HIS A 224 -0.38 13.11 -20.28
N SER A 225 -0.70 14.13 -19.50
CA SER A 225 -2.04 14.71 -19.44
C SER A 225 -2.26 15.69 -20.59
N PHE A 226 -3.40 15.57 -21.25
CA PHE A 226 -3.90 16.46 -22.32
C PHE A 226 -5.31 16.94 -21.98
N GLU A 227 -5.76 17.98 -22.68
CA GLU A 227 -7.16 18.43 -22.69
C GLU A 227 -7.81 18.10 -24.06
N TYR A 228 -9.13 17.90 -24.09
CA TYR A 228 -9.84 17.76 -25.35
C TYR A 228 -9.66 19.01 -26.21
N GLY A 229 -9.36 18.82 -27.51
CA GLY A 229 -9.11 19.91 -28.44
C GLY A 229 -7.78 20.63 -28.25
N GLU A 230 -6.91 20.12 -27.40
CA GLU A 230 -5.56 20.67 -27.26
C GLU A 230 -4.77 20.54 -28.54
N LYS A 231 -3.86 21.49 -28.78
CA LYS A 231 -2.96 21.44 -29.93
C LYS A 231 -1.97 20.28 -29.82
N THR A 232 -1.49 19.83 -30.98
CA THR A 232 -0.45 18.82 -31.09
C THR A 232 0.76 19.16 -30.22
N ARG A 233 1.20 18.17 -29.43
CA ARG A 233 2.49 18.23 -28.70
C ARG A 233 3.49 17.30 -29.37
N SER A 234 4.75 17.72 -29.37
CA SER A 234 5.86 16.93 -29.89
C SER A 234 6.69 16.37 -28.75
N PHE A 235 7.01 15.08 -28.85
CA PHE A 235 7.90 14.36 -27.93
C PHE A 235 9.10 13.88 -28.72
N LYS A 236 10.30 14.20 -28.25
CA LYS A 236 11.53 13.82 -28.94
C LYS A 236 11.64 12.29 -28.98
N LEU A 237 12.00 11.78 -30.16
CA LEU A 237 12.24 10.37 -30.41
C LEU A 237 13.74 10.16 -30.61
N ASP A 238 14.39 9.56 -29.63
CA ASP A 238 15.80 9.17 -29.71
C ASP A 238 15.88 7.79 -30.34
N ALA A 239 16.23 7.76 -31.62
CA ALA A 239 16.33 6.54 -32.42
C ALA A 239 17.73 6.46 -33.04
N LYS A 240 18.53 5.51 -32.61
CA LYS A 240 19.85 5.27 -33.14
C LYS A 240 19.94 3.90 -33.83
N GLY A 241 20.36 3.88 -35.09
CA GLY A 241 20.48 2.65 -35.86
C GLY A 241 19.14 1.99 -36.20
N ILE A 242 18.04 2.73 -36.09
CA ILE A 242 16.68 2.27 -36.36
C ILE A 242 16.24 2.74 -37.74
N GLN A 243 15.60 1.85 -38.47
CA GLN A 243 14.94 2.07 -39.77
C GLN A 243 13.44 1.77 -39.62
N ASP A 244 12.67 2.13 -40.64
CA ASP A 244 11.25 1.78 -40.77
C ASP A 244 10.41 2.03 -39.51
N LEU A 245 10.53 3.27 -38.96
CA LEU A 245 9.75 3.70 -37.80
C LEU A 245 8.25 3.77 -38.12
N THR A 246 7.44 3.14 -37.28
CA THR A 246 5.97 3.12 -37.39
C THR A 246 5.29 3.33 -36.06
N ILE A 247 4.03 3.79 -36.10
CA ILE A 247 3.14 3.81 -34.93
C ILE A 247 2.40 2.47 -34.90
N ALA A 248 2.83 1.58 -34.02
CA ALA A 248 2.23 0.25 -33.89
C ALA A 248 0.92 0.28 -33.08
N LYS A 249 0.77 1.23 -32.17
CA LYS A 249 -0.44 1.41 -31.37
C LYS A 249 -0.66 2.87 -31.03
N GLN A 250 -1.92 3.29 -31.08
CA GLN A 250 -2.38 4.57 -30.54
C GLN A 250 -3.78 4.41 -29.94
N PRO A 251 -4.17 5.25 -28.97
CA PRO A 251 -5.52 5.21 -28.41
C PRO A 251 -6.57 5.66 -29.45
N ASP A 252 -7.79 5.17 -29.28
CA ASP A 252 -8.91 5.53 -30.16
C ASP A 252 -9.21 7.04 -30.11
N GLY A 253 -9.43 7.62 -31.30
CA GLY A 253 -9.69 9.05 -31.44
C GLY A 253 -8.46 9.96 -31.34
N TRP A 254 -7.30 9.43 -30.98
CA TRP A 254 -6.04 10.16 -30.96
C TRP A 254 -5.37 10.12 -32.33
N THR A 255 -4.60 11.15 -32.64
CA THR A 255 -3.76 11.17 -33.84
C THR A 255 -2.29 11.22 -33.41
N VAL A 256 -1.54 10.20 -33.82
CA VAL A 256 -0.10 10.09 -33.56
C VAL A 256 0.63 9.97 -34.89
N ARG A 257 1.66 10.79 -35.08
CA ARG A 257 2.49 10.80 -36.29
C ARG A 257 3.95 10.87 -35.91
N ILE A 258 4.81 10.28 -36.75
CA ILE A 258 6.26 10.49 -36.66
C ILE A 258 6.57 11.72 -37.50
N GLY A 259 7.12 12.73 -36.84
CA GLY A 259 7.53 13.97 -37.51
C GLY A 259 8.66 13.71 -38.53
N GLN A 260 8.61 14.38 -39.68
CA GLN A 260 9.62 14.23 -40.72
C GLN A 260 10.84 15.15 -40.56
N ASN A 261 10.79 16.06 -39.60
CA ASN A 261 11.82 17.04 -39.36
C ASN A 261 12.79 16.58 -38.26
N PHE A 262 14.06 16.98 -38.38
CA PHE A 262 15.02 16.75 -37.30
C PHE A 262 14.98 17.91 -36.28
N PRO A 263 15.02 17.69 -34.95
CA PRO A 263 15.16 16.37 -34.30
C PRO A 263 13.90 15.50 -34.44
N LEU A 264 14.11 14.21 -34.62
CA LEU A 264 13.03 13.25 -34.78
C LEU A 264 12.09 13.29 -33.56
N ALA A 265 10.79 13.32 -33.80
CA ALA A 265 9.78 13.40 -32.74
C ALA A 265 8.53 12.65 -33.13
N ILE A 266 7.76 12.23 -32.13
CA ILE A 266 6.35 11.88 -32.34
C ILE A 266 5.47 13.10 -32.06
N GLU A 267 4.52 13.32 -32.90
CA GLU A 267 3.50 14.36 -32.79
C GLU A 267 2.20 13.72 -32.30
N VAL A 268 1.71 14.16 -31.15
CA VAL A 268 0.53 13.58 -30.49
C VAL A 268 -0.55 14.65 -30.39
N THR A 269 -1.72 14.34 -30.95
CA THR A 269 -2.89 15.20 -30.91
C THR A 269 -4.02 14.45 -30.21
N PRO A 270 -4.60 14.99 -29.14
CA PRO A 270 -5.77 14.40 -28.47
C PRO A 270 -7.01 14.56 -29.34
N PRO A 271 -8.12 13.84 -29.03
CA PRO A 271 -9.43 14.06 -29.66
C PRO A 271 -9.88 15.51 -29.53
N ALA A 272 -10.53 16.05 -30.57
CA ALA A 272 -11.04 17.42 -30.56
C ALA A 272 -12.14 17.65 -29.50
N SER A 273 -12.92 16.63 -29.22
CA SER A 273 -13.96 16.62 -28.20
C SER A 273 -14.21 15.20 -27.71
N GLY A 274 -14.83 15.07 -26.58
CA GLY A 274 -15.22 13.77 -26.01
C GLY A 274 -15.88 13.95 -24.68
N SER A 275 -16.35 12.86 -24.10
CA SER A 275 -16.86 12.76 -22.75
C SER A 275 -15.99 11.79 -21.96
N TYR A 276 -15.78 12.11 -20.69
CA TYR A 276 -15.04 11.28 -19.74
C TYR A 276 -13.55 11.13 -20.09
N CYS A 277 -12.88 10.20 -19.46
CA CYS A 277 -11.48 9.94 -19.72
C CYS A 277 -11.26 9.30 -21.11
N SER A 278 -10.19 9.71 -21.77
CA SER A 278 -9.72 9.12 -23.03
C SER A 278 -8.21 8.94 -22.97
N GLY A 279 -7.69 7.97 -23.67
CA GLY A 279 -6.25 7.76 -23.75
C GLY A 279 -5.84 6.31 -23.71
N GLY A 280 -4.56 6.10 -23.53
CA GLY A 280 -3.93 4.79 -23.48
C GLY A 280 -2.48 4.83 -23.94
N ILE A 281 -1.93 3.68 -24.26
CA ILE A 281 -0.53 3.52 -24.60
C ILE A 281 -0.33 3.77 -26.10
N ILE A 282 0.58 4.68 -26.44
CA ILE A 282 1.18 4.83 -27.75
C ILE A 282 2.39 3.89 -27.80
N ILE A 283 2.53 3.12 -28.88
CA ILE A 283 3.70 2.28 -29.13
C ILE A 283 4.31 2.71 -30.47
N VAL A 284 5.58 3.06 -30.43
CA VAL A 284 6.41 3.28 -31.62
C VAL A 284 7.27 2.05 -31.81
N GLU A 285 7.32 1.53 -33.02
CA GLU A 285 8.16 0.42 -33.41
C GLU A 285 9.12 0.83 -34.51
N GLY A 286 10.25 0.15 -34.58
CA GLY A 286 11.19 0.27 -35.68
C GLY A 286 12.13 -0.93 -35.71
N VAL A 287 12.77 -1.15 -36.85
CA VAL A 287 13.71 -2.26 -37.04
C VAL A 287 15.11 -1.73 -37.27
N ASP A 288 16.12 -2.47 -36.87
CA ASP A 288 17.51 -2.18 -37.23
C ASP A 288 17.88 -2.78 -38.62
N ALA A 289 19.11 -2.56 -39.05
CA ALA A 289 19.61 -3.08 -40.32
C ALA A 289 19.61 -4.63 -40.39
N ASP A 290 19.56 -5.31 -39.25
CA ASP A 290 19.51 -6.76 -39.14
C ASP A 290 18.07 -7.29 -39.04
N GLY A 291 17.06 -6.39 -39.13
CA GLY A 291 15.62 -6.74 -39.02
C GLY A 291 15.13 -7.00 -37.60
N ARG A 292 15.87 -6.56 -36.57
CA ARG A 292 15.39 -6.70 -35.19
C ARG A 292 14.43 -5.60 -34.84
N LEU A 293 13.35 -5.98 -34.14
CA LEU A 293 12.28 -5.08 -33.73
C LEU A 293 12.64 -4.38 -32.39
N TYR A 294 12.50 -3.07 -32.38
CA TYR A 294 12.61 -2.21 -31.20
C TYR A 294 11.28 -1.53 -30.95
N ARG A 295 10.94 -1.36 -29.67
CA ARG A 295 9.70 -0.71 -29.23
C ARG A 295 9.98 0.33 -28.17
N SER A 296 9.23 1.44 -28.25
CA SER A 296 9.13 2.41 -27.17
C SER A 296 7.67 2.79 -26.97
N SER A 297 7.27 3.01 -25.74
CA SER A 297 5.88 3.34 -25.43
C SER A 297 5.78 4.54 -24.51
N MET A 298 4.65 5.25 -24.58
CA MET A 298 4.26 6.30 -23.65
C MET A 298 2.76 6.22 -23.39
N ASP A 299 2.33 6.61 -22.20
CA ASP A 299 0.91 6.70 -21.84
C ASP A 299 0.43 8.14 -21.97
N VAL A 300 -0.63 8.35 -22.73
CA VAL A 300 -1.26 9.65 -22.95
C VAL A 300 -2.72 9.63 -22.53
N ARG A 301 -3.18 10.65 -21.83
CA ARG A 301 -4.55 10.68 -21.30
C ARG A 301 -5.16 12.08 -21.34
N VAL A 302 -6.43 12.14 -21.69
CA VAL A 302 -7.31 13.25 -21.31
C VAL A 302 -8.04 12.81 -20.04
N ALA A 303 -7.88 13.56 -18.97
CA ALA A 303 -8.57 13.30 -17.71
C ALA A 303 -9.88 14.07 -17.67
N ASP A 304 -10.98 13.33 -17.44
CA ASP A 304 -12.32 13.87 -17.20
C ASP A 304 -13.00 12.96 -16.16
N PHE A 305 -13.03 13.42 -14.92
CA PHE A 305 -13.47 12.61 -13.77
C PHE A 305 -15.00 12.65 -13.56
N THR A 306 -15.77 13.00 -14.59
CA THR A 306 -17.24 13.08 -14.53
C THR A 306 -17.94 11.79 -14.96
N ASP A 307 -17.19 10.72 -15.33
CA ASP A 307 -17.79 9.45 -15.69
C ASP A 307 -18.55 8.85 -14.49
N PRO A 308 -19.86 8.64 -14.61
CA PRO A 308 -20.65 8.07 -13.52
C PRO A 308 -20.25 6.61 -13.17
N ARG A 309 -19.52 5.92 -14.05
CA ARG A 309 -18.95 4.59 -13.81
C ARG A 309 -17.61 4.64 -13.06
N GLY A 310 -17.07 5.83 -12.88
CA GLY A 310 -15.77 6.02 -12.25
C GLY A 310 -15.80 5.71 -10.75
N VAL A 311 -14.64 5.26 -10.27
CA VAL A 311 -14.44 4.90 -8.87
C VAL A 311 -13.34 5.77 -8.28
N PHE A 312 -13.66 6.52 -7.24
CA PHE A 312 -12.69 7.30 -6.48
C PHE A 312 -12.16 6.47 -5.31
N VAL A 313 -10.87 6.58 -5.05
CA VAL A 313 -10.25 6.03 -3.83
C VAL A 313 -9.59 7.18 -3.08
N VAL A 314 -10.12 7.45 -1.90
CA VAL A 314 -9.54 8.41 -0.96
C VAL A 314 -8.48 7.70 -0.16
N VAL A 315 -7.25 8.20 -0.18
CA VAL A 315 -6.12 7.63 0.54
C VAL A 315 -5.63 8.63 1.58
N GLU A 316 -5.59 8.21 2.84
CA GLU A 316 -5.20 9.09 3.96
C GLU A 316 -3.76 9.60 3.84
N GLY A 317 -2.88 8.75 3.32
CA GLY A 317 -1.45 8.91 3.51
C GLY A 317 -1.03 8.39 4.88
N ASN A 318 0.09 8.88 5.38
CA ASN A 318 0.57 8.51 6.71
C ASN A 318 0.68 9.76 7.60
N MET A 319 0.15 9.69 8.80
CA MET A 319 0.15 10.81 9.76
C MET A 319 1.55 11.37 10.01
N THR A 320 2.59 10.55 9.88
CA THR A 320 3.96 10.94 10.23
C THR A 320 4.79 11.46 9.06
N ASP A 321 4.61 10.95 7.84
CA ASP A 321 5.59 11.15 6.79
C ASP A 321 5.04 11.34 5.36
N SER A 322 3.72 11.26 5.14
CA SER A 322 3.15 11.49 3.81
C SER A 322 1.76 12.11 3.84
N ASN A 323 1.51 13.02 2.89
CA ASN A 323 0.18 13.53 2.63
C ASN A 323 -0.70 12.48 1.94
N GLY A 324 -2.01 12.62 2.07
CA GLY A 324 -2.95 11.79 1.37
C GLY A 324 -3.09 12.15 -0.11
N MET A 325 -3.77 11.31 -0.84
CA MET A 325 -4.03 11.48 -2.26
C MET A 325 -5.46 11.07 -2.63
N LEU A 326 -5.87 11.49 -3.83
CA LEU A 326 -7.08 11.01 -4.47
C LEU A 326 -6.69 10.25 -5.73
N MET A 327 -7.24 9.05 -5.88
CA MET A 327 -7.09 8.20 -7.04
C MET A 327 -8.43 8.02 -7.73
N TYR A 328 -8.37 7.64 -9.00
CA TYR A 328 -9.54 7.40 -9.80
C TYR A 328 -9.35 6.21 -10.75
N TYR A 329 -10.37 5.41 -10.87
CA TYR A 329 -10.49 4.39 -11.92
C TYR A 329 -11.64 4.78 -12.83
N ASP A 330 -11.38 4.89 -14.12
CA ASP A 330 -12.42 5.24 -15.08
C ASP A 330 -13.34 4.05 -15.41
N GLY A 331 -14.39 4.30 -16.19
CA GLY A 331 -15.34 3.26 -16.59
C GLY A 331 -14.75 2.11 -17.40
N GLU A 332 -13.52 2.25 -17.88
CA GLU A 332 -12.75 1.20 -18.58
C GLU A 332 -11.72 0.52 -17.64
N GLY A 333 -11.67 0.91 -16.37
CA GLY A 333 -10.77 0.36 -15.37
C GLY A 333 -9.33 0.90 -15.43
N ARG A 334 -9.09 2.00 -16.17
CA ARG A 334 -7.75 2.62 -16.20
C ARG A 334 -7.51 3.40 -14.92
N GLU A 335 -6.34 3.21 -14.32
CA GLU A 335 -5.92 3.85 -13.09
C GLU A 335 -5.34 5.25 -13.34
N TYR A 336 -5.78 6.21 -12.54
CA TYR A 336 -5.26 7.57 -12.47
C TYR A 336 -4.80 7.86 -11.05
N ARG A 337 -3.50 7.83 -10.83
CA ARG A 337 -2.89 8.15 -9.52
C ARG A 337 -2.70 9.64 -9.34
N HIS A 338 -2.77 10.10 -8.09
CA HIS A 338 -2.47 11.48 -7.72
C HIS A 338 -3.23 12.54 -8.55
N ILE A 339 -4.52 12.28 -8.84
CA ILE A 339 -5.28 13.13 -9.76
C ILE A 339 -5.29 14.61 -9.35
N PHE A 340 -5.28 14.90 -8.05
CA PHE A 340 -5.14 16.28 -7.55
C PHE A 340 -3.75 16.86 -7.87
N ARG A 341 -2.66 16.16 -7.53
CA ARG A 341 -1.29 16.63 -7.76
C ARG A 341 -1.01 16.84 -9.25
N ASN A 342 -1.48 15.93 -10.08
CA ASN A 342 -1.30 16.01 -11.53
C ASN A 342 -2.01 17.25 -12.12
N ALA A 343 -3.19 17.59 -11.60
CA ALA A 343 -3.93 18.80 -12.01
C ALA A 343 -3.36 20.09 -11.38
N ASN A 344 -2.62 19.99 -10.28
CA ASN A 344 -2.09 21.12 -9.51
C ASN A 344 -0.60 20.90 -9.19
N PRO A 345 0.31 21.09 -10.16
CA PRO A 345 1.74 20.82 -10.00
C PRO A 345 2.34 21.53 -8.77
N GLY A 346 3.13 20.78 -8.01
CA GLY A 346 3.76 21.27 -6.79
C GLY A 346 2.85 21.35 -5.55
N LYS A 347 1.59 20.91 -5.66
CA LYS A 347 0.62 20.93 -4.55
C LYS A 347 0.20 19.52 -4.13
N THR A 348 -0.15 19.38 -2.85
CA THR A 348 -0.74 18.17 -2.27
C THR A 348 -2.01 18.52 -1.52
N ILE A 349 -2.97 17.62 -1.42
CA ILE A 349 -4.26 17.89 -0.74
C ILE A 349 -4.01 18.33 0.70
N GLY A 350 -3.41 17.48 1.48
CA GLY A 350 -3.11 17.68 2.89
C GLY A 350 -2.84 16.35 3.58
N ASN A 351 -2.50 16.42 4.86
CA ASN A 351 -2.15 15.25 5.64
C ASN A 351 -3.42 14.62 6.26
N VAL A 352 -3.53 13.33 6.12
CA VAL A 352 -4.66 12.48 6.56
C VAL A 352 -5.99 12.91 5.91
N VAL A 353 -6.12 12.63 4.60
CA VAL A 353 -7.37 12.84 3.85
C VAL A 353 -8.40 11.84 4.33
N GLN A 354 -9.53 12.32 4.85
CA GLN A 354 -10.53 11.48 5.51
C GLN A 354 -11.75 11.18 4.65
N ASP A 355 -12.19 12.15 3.87
CA ASP A 355 -13.45 12.01 3.14
C ASP A 355 -13.49 12.92 1.91
N MET A 356 -14.41 12.60 1.00
CA MET A 356 -14.75 13.42 -0.14
C MET A 356 -16.25 13.52 -0.32
N PHE A 357 -16.69 14.62 -0.94
CA PHE A 357 -18.07 14.79 -1.35
C PHE A 357 -18.15 15.44 -2.74
N ILE A 358 -18.97 14.88 -3.62
CA ILE A 358 -19.23 15.49 -4.92
C ILE A 358 -20.58 16.24 -4.86
N TYR A 359 -20.52 17.52 -5.15
CA TYR A 359 -21.74 18.33 -5.30
C TYR A 359 -21.72 19.06 -6.64
N LYS A 360 -22.58 18.63 -7.55
CA LYS A 360 -22.63 19.10 -8.94
C LYS A 360 -21.30 18.89 -9.66
N ASP A 361 -20.66 19.98 -10.03
CA ASP A 361 -19.41 20.05 -10.78
C ASP A 361 -18.16 20.19 -9.89
N LYS A 362 -18.29 19.98 -8.58
CA LYS A 362 -17.20 20.17 -7.62
C LYS A 362 -16.97 18.96 -6.74
N VAL A 363 -15.69 18.77 -6.38
CA VAL A 363 -15.25 17.83 -5.37
C VAL A 363 -14.75 18.60 -4.16
N TYR A 364 -15.26 18.22 -3.00
CA TYR A 364 -14.87 18.75 -1.70
C TYR A 364 -14.08 17.66 -0.98
N LEU A 365 -12.87 17.98 -0.55
CA LEU A 365 -11.96 17.08 0.13
C LEU A 365 -11.71 17.59 1.53
N ILE A 366 -11.78 16.71 2.53
CA ILE A 366 -11.51 17.07 3.91
C ILE A 366 -10.32 16.28 4.45
N THR A 367 -9.45 16.99 5.17
CA THR A 367 -8.25 16.40 5.78
C THR A 367 -8.23 16.68 7.27
N GLN A 368 -7.70 15.74 8.04
CA GLN A 368 -7.62 15.83 9.48
C GLN A 368 -6.58 16.85 9.94
N ASN A 369 -5.36 16.76 9.41
CA ASN A 369 -4.24 17.60 9.82
C ASN A 369 -3.99 18.81 8.90
N GLY A 370 -4.55 18.79 7.68
CA GLY A 370 -4.35 19.89 6.73
C GLY A 370 -2.91 20.09 6.31
N THR A 371 -2.43 21.34 6.41
CA THR A 371 -1.05 21.70 6.07
C THR A 371 -0.10 21.34 7.22
N ARG A 372 0.96 20.62 6.88
CA ARG A 372 2.05 20.31 7.81
C ARG A 372 3.33 21.03 7.41
N LYS A 373 4.10 21.50 8.39
CA LYS A 373 5.33 22.26 8.13
C LYS A 373 6.37 21.49 7.30
N ASP A 374 6.44 20.18 7.49
CA ASP A 374 7.42 19.28 6.90
C ASP A 374 6.92 18.62 5.61
N LEU A 375 5.61 18.51 5.41
CA LEU A 375 5.00 17.80 4.27
C LEU A 375 4.24 18.74 3.32
N GLY A 376 3.98 19.97 3.72
CA GLY A 376 3.11 20.89 2.98
C GLY A 376 1.64 20.48 3.11
N GLY A 377 0.87 20.67 2.05
CA GLY A 377 -0.58 20.48 1.98
C GLY A 377 -1.32 21.79 1.83
N GLU A 378 -2.48 21.74 1.16
CA GLU A 378 -3.24 22.95 0.83
C GLU A 378 -4.17 23.40 1.95
N GLY A 379 -4.62 22.52 2.82
CA GLY A 379 -5.50 22.87 3.94
C GLY A 379 -6.34 21.70 4.44
N ARG A 380 -7.28 21.98 5.36
CA ARG A 380 -8.23 20.98 5.83
C ARG A 380 -9.46 20.86 4.93
N LEU A 381 -9.83 21.91 4.22
CA LEU A 381 -10.83 21.87 3.16
C LEU A 381 -10.17 22.26 1.83
N VAL A 382 -10.32 21.41 0.82
CA VAL A 382 -9.88 21.68 -0.55
C VAL A 382 -11.06 21.47 -1.49
N ILE A 383 -11.36 22.46 -2.32
CA ILE A 383 -12.46 22.39 -3.29
C ILE A 383 -11.84 22.38 -4.69
N CYS A 384 -12.23 21.39 -5.49
CA CYS A 384 -11.74 21.19 -6.85
C CYS A 384 -12.89 21.17 -7.85
N ASP A 385 -12.60 21.53 -9.08
CA ASP A 385 -13.44 21.25 -10.24
C ASP A 385 -13.46 19.72 -10.47
N LEU A 386 -14.65 19.13 -10.57
CA LEU A 386 -14.82 17.68 -10.70
C LEU A 386 -14.21 17.14 -11.99
N LYS A 387 -14.34 17.87 -13.08
CA LYS A 387 -13.89 17.41 -14.40
C LYS A 387 -12.37 17.34 -14.48
N THR A 388 -11.68 18.33 -13.95
CA THR A 388 -10.25 18.53 -14.14
C THR A 388 -9.41 18.27 -12.90
N MET A 389 -10.02 18.19 -11.72
CA MET A 389 -9.35 18.21 -10.41
C MET A 389 -8.52 19.47 -10.15
N LYS A 390 -8.66 20.51 -10.94
CA LYS A 390 -8.03 21.81 -10.66
C LYS A 390 -8.61 22.40 -9.38
N MET A 391 -7.75 22.82 -8.47
CA MET A 391 -8.15 23.44 -7.22
C MET A 391 -8.81 24.79 -7.47
N LEU A 392 -10.02 24.95 -6.96
CA LEU A 392 -10.79 26.19 -6.99
C LEU A 392 -10.53 27.03 -5.75
N SER A 393 -10.50 26.36 -4.59
CA SER A 393 -10.21 27.02 -3.32
C SER A 393 -9.66 26.05 -2.27
N LYS A 394 -9.18 26.62 -1.18
CA LYS A 394 -8.68 25.91 0.00
C LYS A 394 -8.92 26.71 1.26
N ASP A 395 -9.02 26.02 2.39
CA ASP A 395 -9.16 26.65 3.71
C ASP A 395 -8.49 25.79 4.79
N ALA A 396 -7.90 26.46 5.76
CA ALA A 396 -7.27 25.82 6.92
C ALA A 396 -8.28 25.19 7.88
N LEU A 397 -9.53 25.64 7.83
CA LEU A 397 -10.60 25.27 8.76
C LEU A 397 -10.12 25.34 10.21
N ASP A 398 -9.75 26.53 10.65
CA ASP A 398 -9.37 26.76 12.04
C ASP A 398 -10.60 26.72 12.93
N ILE A 399 -10.94 25.52 13.38
CA ILE A 399 -12.07 25.29 14.29
C ILE A 399 -11.51 25.35 15.70
N PRO A 400 -11.88 26.35 16.51
CA PRO A 400 -11.47 26.42 17.89
C PRO A 400 -12.14 25.30 18.69
N ILE A 401 -11.36 24.60 19.49
CA ILE A 401 -11.89 23.71 20.53
C ILE A 401 -12.11 24.56 21.77
N THR A 402 -13.36 24.73 22.15
CA THR A 402 -13.78 25.63 23.22
C THR A 402 -13.61 25.03 24.63
N ASP A 403 -13.19 23.76 24.75
CA ASP A 403 -12.93 23.15 26.07
C ASP A 403 -11.73 23.78 26.73
N PRO A 404 -11.88 24.41 27.93
CA PRO A 404 -10.79 25.04 28.64
C PRO A 404 -9.65 24.11 29.00
N LYS A 405 -9.88 22.81 29.01
CA LYS A 405 -8.87 21.78 29.27
C LYS A 405 -8.12 21.34 28.01
N ALA A 406 -8.51 21.81 26.84
CA ALA A 406 -7.92 21.42 25.53
C ALA A 406 -6.56 22.08 25.25
N ASN A 407 -5.65 22.06 26.18
CA ASN A 407 -4.35 22.73 26.17
C ASN A 407 -3.57 22.48 24.84
N GLY A 408 -3.82 23.32 23.83
CA GLY A 408 -3.21 23.22 22.51
C GLY A 408 -3.85 22.17 21.54
N ALA A 409 -4.95 21.53 21.92
CA ALA A 409 -5.67 20.64 21.01
C ALA A 409 -6.33 21.42 19.88
N HIS A 410 -6.38 20.84 18.71
CA HIS A 410 -7.05 21.38 17.52
C HIS A 410 -8.07 20.40 16.98
N ALA A 411 -9.05 20.93 16.27
CA ALA A 411 -10.07 20.10 15.64
C ALA A 411 -9.46 19.22 14.55
N TRP A 412 -9.95 17.98 14.51
CA TRP A 412 -9.70 17.00 13.47
C TRP A 412 -10.96 16.76 12.64
N PRO A 413 -11.17 17.51 11.54
CA PRO A 413 -12.26 17.23 10.63
C PRO A 413 -12.17 15.78 10.09
N GLN A 414 -13.33 15.12 10.04
CA GLN A 414 -13.42 13.72 9.64
C GLN A 414 -14.29 13.52 8.40
N HIS A 415 -15.51 14.03 8.45
CA HIS A 415 -16.48 13.84 7.37
C HIS A 415 -17.20 15.14 7.02
N LEU A 416 -17.68 15.23 5.77
CA LEU A 416 -18.41 16.38 5.32
C LEU A 416 -19.64 16.00 4.48
N ILE A 417 -20.64 16.87 4.48
CA ILE A 417 -21.77 16.84 3.56
C ILE A 417 -21.98 18.24 3.00
N VAL A 418 -22.17 18.32 1.68
CA VAL A 418 -22.49 19.54 0.97
C VAL A 418 -23.97 19.51 0.63
N THR A 419 -24.76 20.42 1.15
CA THR A 419 -26.23 20.51 0.94
C THR A 419 -26.58 21.54 -0.10
N SER A 420 -25.72 22.54 -0.30
CA SER A 420 -25.90 23.58 -1.32
C SER A 420 -24.53 24.15 -1.74
N PRO A 421 -24.45 24.97 -2.80
CA PRO A 421 -23.18 25.62 -3.19
C PRO A 421 -22.58 26.51 -2.08
N THR A 422 -23.39 26.89 -1.09
CA THR A 422 -23.02 27.80 -0.02
C THR A 422 -23.02 27.18 1.35
N GLN A 423 -23.33 25.88 1.48
CA GLN A 423 -23.52 25.23 2.79
C GLN A 423 -22.86 23.85 2.85
N ILE A 424 -21.99 23.69 3.81
CA ILE A 424 -21.31 22.44 4.14
C ILE A 424 -21.51 22.15 5.62
N PHE A 425 -21.76 20.90 5.96
CA PHE A 425 -21.72 20.40 7.34
C PHE A 425 -20.49 19.55 7.49
N ILE A 426 -19.74 19.79 8.56
CA ILE A 426 -18.57 18.99 8.91
C ILE A 426 -18.73 18.36 10.29
N GLN A 427 -18.27 17.13 10.40
CA GLN A 427 -18.06 16.41 11.64
C GLN A 427 -16.58 16.49 12.00
N TYR A 428 -16.26 16.79 13.25
CA TYR A 428 -14.89 16.85 13.70
C TYR A 428 -14.71 16.17 15.06
N GLY A 429 -13.54 15.57 15.29
CA GLY A 429 -13.03 15.17 16.59
C GLY A 429 -11.99 16.15 17.10
N SER A 430 -11.25 15.76 18.12
CA SER A 430 -10.14 16.53 18.69
C SER A 430 -8.81 15.80 18.54
N SER A 431 -7.72 16.56 18.32
CA SER A 431 -6.36 16.01 18.33
C SER A 431 -5.92 15.51 19.72
N ASP A 432 -6.59 15.97 20.76
CA ASP A 432 -6.58 15.38 22.09
C ASP A 432 -7.79 14.44 22.19
N TYR A 433 -7.56 13.14 22.08
CA TYR A 433 -8.61 12.11 22.12
C TYR A 433 -9.47 12.13 23.40
N GLU A 434 -9.06 12.84 24.40
CA GLU A 434 -9.83 13.01 25.65
C GLU A 434 -10.89 14.11 25.53
N ARG A 435 -10.89 14.88 24.43
CA ARG A 435 -11.78 16.01 24.22
C ARG A 435 -12.92 15.68 23.27
N THR A 436 -13.92 16.48 23.38
CA THR A 436 -15.14 16.33 22.63
C THR A 436 -15.02 16.96 21.25
N GLY A 437 -15.55 16.28 20.24
CA GLY A 437 -15.84 16.86 18.92
C GLY A 437 -17.31 17.25 18.77
N GLY A 438 -17.66 17.74 17.61
CA GLY A 438 -19.02 18.20 17.30
C GLY A 438 -19.26 18.27 15.79
N MET A 439 -20.32 18.97 15.44
CA MET A 439 -20.62 19.35 14.06
C MET A 439 -20.72 20.86 13.92
N ARG A 440 -20.23 21.36 12.80
CA ARG A 440 -20.34 22.76 12.42
C ARG A 440 -20.86 22.93 11.02
N GLU A 441 -21.57 24.01 10.81
CA GLU A 441 -21.96 24.50 9.51
C GLU A 441 -20.91 25.47 8.98
N ILE A 442 -20.51 25.28 7.72
CA ILE A 442 -19.62 26.18 7.01
C ILE A 442 -20.43 26.86 5.91
N THR A 443 -20.42 28.19 5.93
CA THR A 443 -21.01 28.98 4.85
C THR A 443 -19.93 29.37 3.85
N LEU A 444 -20.16 29.12 2.57
CA LEU A 444 -19.30 29.51 1.47
C LEU A 444 -19.85 30.73 0.71
N ALA A 445 -18.93 31.49 0.13
CA ALA A 445 -19.23 32.43 -0.95
C ALA A 445 -18.09 32.39 -1.96
N ASP A 446 -18.41 32.22 -3.24
CA ASP A 446 -17.41 32.05 -4.31
C ASP A 446 -16.36 30.98 -3.98
N ASP A 447 -16.85 29.83 -3.50
CA ASP A 447 -16.06 28.68 -3.05
C ASP A 447 -15.13 28.94 -1.85
N LYS A 448 -15.17 30.10 -1.23
CA LYS A 448 -14.34 30.44 -0.07
C LYS A 448 -15.16 30.39 1.22
N VAL A 449 -14.54 29.90 2.27
CA VAL A 449 -15.13 29.92 3.61
C VAL A 449 -15.37 31.36 4.05
N LYS A 450 -16.62 31.69 4.35
CA LYS A 450 -17.05 32.98 4.89
C LYS A 450 -17.33 32.93 6.37
N LYS A 451 -17.88 31.82 6.82
CA LYS A 451 -18.24 31.64 8.22
C LYS A 451 -18.16 30.17 8.60
N ILE A 452 -17.65 29.88 9.76
CA ILE A 452 -17.75 28.61 10.46
C ILE A 452 -18.68 28.91 11.66
N SER A 453 -19.78 28.16 11.80
CA SER A 453 -20.70 28.32 12.91
C SER A 453 -20.06 27.89 14.23
N GLU A 454 -20.69 28.21 15.36
CA GLU A 454 -20.49 27.46 16.59
C GLU A 454 -20.99 26.02 16.40
N ASP A 455 -20.71 25.16 17.38
CA ASP A 455 -21.20 23.80 17.35
C ASP A 455 -22.72 23.77 17.27
N ILE A 456 -23.24 22.94 16.38
CA ILE A 456 -24.68 22.75 16.23
C ILE A 456 -25.21 22.19 17.56
N GLU A 457 -26.29 22.80 18.06
CA GLU A 457 -26.90 22.41 19.31
C GLU A 457 -27.21 20.91 19.37
N GLY A 458 -26.75 20.24 20.44
CA GLY A 458 -26.91 18.80 20.62
C GLY A 458 -25.87 17.94 19.93
N THR A 459 -24.85 18.51 19.26
CA THR A 459 -23.78 17.74 18.62
C THR A 459 -22.47 17.78 19.39
N TYR A 460 -22.20 18.82 20.17
CA TYR A 460 -21.00 18.90 20.98
C TYR A 460 -20.97 17.80 22.05
N GLY A 461 -19.87 17.12 22.17
CA GLY A 461 -19.71 16.02 23.15
C GLY A 461 -20.13 14.64 22.61
N LEU A 462 -20.61 14.53 21.40
CA LEU A 462 -21.00 13.23 20.85
C LEU A 462 -19.82 12.36 20.41
N TRP A 463 -18.67 12.98 20.14
CA TRP A 463 -17.43 12.30 19.76
C TRP A 463 -16.33 12.56 20.80
N THR A 464 -16.22 11.66 21.76
CA THR A 464 -15.19 11.66 22.81
C THR A 464 -14.25 10.46 22.62
N LYS A 465 -13.18 10.37 23.41
CA LYS A 465 -12.31 9.20 23.49
C LYS A 465 -13.10 7.89 23.66
N GLU A 466 -14.15 7.93 24.46
CA GLU A 466 -15.00 6.79 24.75
C GLU A 466 -16.03 6.54 23.65
N ASN A 467 -16.33 7.54 22.85
CA ASN A 467 -17.37 7.51 21.82
C ASN A 467 -16.86 7.97 20.46
N ALA A 468 -15.55 7.97 20.22
CA ALA A 468 -14.99 8.38 18.95
C ALA A 468 -15.43 7.42 17.86
N ILE A 469 -16.34 7.89 17.04
CA ILE A 469 -16.89 7.13 15.92
C ILE A 469 -16.52 7.87 14.65
N LYS A 470 -15.76 7.21 13.80
CA LYS A 470 -15.38 7.73 12.49
C LYS A 470 -16.37 7.24 11.44
N ALA A 471 -17.64 7.57 11.63
CA ALA A 471 -18.70 7.17 10.71
C ALA A 471 -19.03 8.29 9.74
N ARG A 472 -19.20 7.95 8.48
CA ARG A 472 -19.67 8.88 7.45
C ARG A 472 -21.08 9.35 7.74
N MET A 473 -21.35 10.61 7.46
CA MET A 473 -22.69 11.13 7.48
C MET A 473 -23.44 10.75 6.20
N ILE A 474 -24.74 10.58 6.29
CA ILE A 474 -25.59 10.24 5.15
C ILE A 474 -26.56 11.39 4.89
N LEU A 475 -26.56 11.90 3.66
CA LEU A 475 -27.59 12.81 3.17
C LEU A 475 -28.70 11.98 2.53
N SER A 476 -29.89 12.05 3.10
CA SER A 476 -31.06 11.32 2.58
C SER A 476 -32.31 12.17 2.73
N LYS A 477 -33.04 12.32 1.63
CA LYS A 477 -34.36 13.05 1.59
C LYS A 477 -34.32 14.40 2.33
N GLY A 478 -33.23 15.15 2.09
CA GLY A 478 -33.04 16.49 2.68
C GLY A 478 -32.69 16.52 4.16
N LYS A 479 -32.32 15.40 4.77
CA LYS A 479 -31.87 15.31 6.16
C LYS A 479 -30.46 14.69 6.20
N ILE A 480 -29.70 15.04 7.23
CA ILE A 480 -28.38 14.48 7.51
C ILE A 480 -28.50 13.51 8.67
N TYR A 481 -28.09 12.26 8.45
CA TYR A 481 -28.03 11.21 9.46
C TYR A 481 -26.58 10.95 9.83
N PHE A 482 -26.30 10.88 11.11
CA PHE A 482 -24.94 10.65 11.60
C PHE A 482 -24.93 9.79 12.85
N ALA A 483 -24.00 8.82 12.84
CA ALA A 483 -23.79 7.93 13.97
C ALA A 483 -22.88 8.56 15.02
N HIS A 484 -23.12 8.26 16.28
CA HIS A 484 -22.27 8.64 17.41
C HIS A 484 -22.46 7.67 18.59
N GLY A 485 -21.64 7.80 19.63
CA GLY A 485 -21.66 6.87 20.78
C GLY A 485 -23.00 6.73 21.51
N HIS A 486 -23.90 7.66 21.31
CA HIS A 486 -25.23 7.64 21.96
C HIS A 486 -26.37 7.29 21.00
N GLY A 487 -26.10 7.00 19.73
CA GLY A 487 -27.14 6.63 18.77
C GLY A 487 -26.92 7.20 17.36
N VAL A 488 -28.02 7.31 16.63
CA VAL A 488 -28.08 8.02 15.32
C VAL A 488 -28.90 9.27 15.49
N SER A 489 -28.33 10.41 15.16
CA SER A 489 -29.03 11.68 15.15
C SER A 489 -29.41 12.11 13.73
N ILE A 490 -30.48 12.83 13.63
CA ILE A 490 -31.04 13.38 12.40
C ILE A 490 -30.99 14.90 12.51
N LEU A 491 -30.29 15.52 11.56
CA LEU A 491 -30.16 16.98 11.48
C LEU A 491 -30.94 17.51 10.27
N ASP A 492 -31.66 18.57 10.51
CA ASP A 492 -32.32 19.35 9.44
C ASP A 492 -31.34 20.43 8.95
N PRO A 493 -30.77 20.32 7.73
CA PRO A 493 -29.82 21.29 7.22
C PRO A 493 -30.42 22.68 6.94
N THR A 494 -31.76 22.80 6.83
CA THR A 494 -32.40 24.11 6.60
C THR A 494 -32.47 24.96 7.86
N THR A 495 -32.49 24.30 9.01
CA THR A 495 -32.53 24.97 10.33
C THR A 495 -31.27 24.79 11.11
N SER A 496 -30.33 23.95 10.63
CA SER A 496 -29.12 23.53 11.31
C SER A 496 -29.36 23.01 12.74
N LYS A 497 -30.43 22.20 12.89
CA LYS A 497 -30.84 21.66 14.19
C LYS A 497 -30.96 20.14 14.15
N VAL A 498 -30.51 19.49 15.24
CA VAL A 498 -30.84 18.11 15.52
C VAL A 498 -32.32 18.01 15.86
N ILE A 499 -33.04 17.23 15.08
CA ILE A 499 -34.52 17.10 15.22
C ILE A 499 -34.93 15.80 15.91
N LYS A 500 -34.04 14.77 15.89
CA LYS A 500 -34.33 13.48 16.50
C LYS A 500 -33.01 12.74 16.76
N THR A 501 -32.99 11.94 17.81
CA THR A 501 -31.93 10.95 18.06
C THR A 501 -32.55 9.59 18.37
N VAL A 502 -32.14 8.59 17.60
CA VAL A 502 -32.52 7.19 17.80
C VAL A 502 -31.45 6.52 18.66
N LYS A 503 -31.86 5.94 19.78
CA LYS A 503 -30.96 5.33 20.77
C LYS A 503 -31.32 3.87 20.99
N MET A 504 -30.31 3.04 21.22
CA MET A 504 -30.45 1.67 21.74
C MET A 504 -29.75 1.63 23.08
N GLU A 505 -30.47 1.20 24.12
CA GLU A 505 -29.98 1.25 25.50
C GLU A 505 -28.68 0.47 25.68
N GLY A 506 -27.71 1.10 26.31
CA GLY A 506 -26.36 0.54 26.56
C GLY A 506 -25.51 0.28 25.33
N ARG A 507 -25.91 0.74 24.14
CA ARG A 507 -25.21 0.45 22.90
C ARG A 507 -24.68 1.74 22.22
N GLN A 508 -23.53 1.63 21.62
CA GLN A 508 -22.95 2.66 20.76
C GLN A 508 -23.35 2.39 19.31
N CYS A 509 -23.77 3.43 18.58
CA CYS A 509 -23.93 3.33 17.14
C CYS A 509 -22.58 3.54 16.45
N LYS A 510 -22.21 2.66 15.55
CA LYS A 510 -20.90 2.64 14.90
C LYS A 510 -20.91 3.12 13.46
N ASP A 511 -22.03 3.01 12.80
CA ASP A 511 -22.21 3.49 11.43
C ASP A 511 -23.69 3.62 11.10
N VAL A 512 -23.97 4.30 10.01
CA VAL A 512 -25.29 4.35 9.38
C VAL A 512 -25.12 4.36 7.88
N VAL A 513 -25.84 3.48 7.18
CA VAL A 513 -25.80 3.40 5.71
C VAL A 513 -27.22 3.40 5.14
N LYS A 514 -27.33 3.76 3.87
CA LYS A 514 -28.58 3.74 3.15
C LYS A 514 -28.68 2.49 2.29
N GLY A 515 -29.74 1.70 2.48
CA GLY A 515 -30.01 0.49 1.72
C GLY A 515 -30.61 0.76 0.33
N ALA A 516 -30.64 -0.29 -0.49
CA ALA A 516 -31.27 -0.24 -1.81
C ALA A 516 -32.78 0.06 -1.75
N ASN A 517 -33.45 -0.28 -0.66
CA ASN A 517 -34.85 0.07 -0.41
C ASN A 517 -35.08 1.54 -0.01
N GLY A 518 -34.01 2.31 0.16
CA GLY A 518 -34.05 3.72 0.54
C GLY A 518 -34.15 3.97 2.04
N ASN A 519 -34.27 2.94 2.86
CA ASN A 519 -34.21 3.02 4.31
C ASN A 519 -32.78 3.12 4.82
N LEU A 520 -32.63 3.48 6.08
CA LEU A 520 -31.33 3.62 6.72
C LEU A 520 -31.09 2.47 7.68
N PHE A 521 -29.89 1.97 7.69
CA PHE A 521 -29.47 0.87 8.55
C PHE A 521 -28.38 1.35 9.50
N ALA A 522 -28.68 1.33 10.80
CA ALA A 522 -27.79 1.77 11.86
C ALA A 522 -27.17 0.56 12.56
N PHE A 523 -25.84 0.58 12.68
CA PHE A 523 -25.06 -0.51 13.27
C PHE A 523 -24.75 -0.20 14.73
N PHE A 524 -25.40 -0.88 15.63
CA PHE A 524 -25.19 -0.76 17.07
C PHE A 524 -24.28 -1.88 17.59
N ALA A 525 -23.18 -1.52 18.23
CA ALA A 525 -22.30 -2.49 18.88
C ALA A 525 -23.04 -3.25 20.00
N GLY A 526 -22.53 -4.43 20.33
CA GLY A 526 -22.97 -5.17 21.53
C GLY A 526 -22.71 -4.36 22.80
N THR A 527 -23.52 -4.60 23.84
CA THR A 527 -23.18 -4.12 25.19
C THR A 527 -21.92 -4.82 25.68
N PHE A 528 -21.16 -4.20 26.54
CA PHE A 528 -19.89 -4.73 26.99
C PHE A 528 -19.59 -4.33 28.44
N THR A 529 -18.69 -5.09 29.07
CA THR A 529 -18.07 -4.80 30.36
C THR A 529 -16.55 -4.71 30.21
N GLY A 530 -15.87 -4.08 31.17
CA GLY A 530 -14.42 -3.92 31.12
C GLY A 530 -13.96 -2.66 30.41
N ASN A 531 -12.65 -2.57 30.14
CA ASN A 531 -12.04 -1.42 29.53
C ASN A 531 -12.18 -1.47 28.00
N MET A 532 -12.70 -0.41 27.38
CA MET A 532 -12.91 -0.31 25.94
C MET A 532 -11.65 -0.50 25.09
N GLN A 533 -10.49 -0.21 25.62
CA GLN A 533 -9.22 -0.30 24.88
C GLN A 533 -8.55 -1.68 24.98
N TRP A 534 -8.67 -2.33 26.15
CA TRP A 534 -7.81 -3.47 26.48
C TRP A 534 -8.54 -4.57 27.28
N GLY A 535 -9.63 -5.08 26.82
CA GLY A 535 -10.28 -6.20 27.46
C GLY A 535 -11.78 -6.04 27.70
N ALA A 536 -12.43 -5.33 26.79
CA ALA A 536 -13.88 -5.32 26.77
C ALA A 536 -14.41 -6.73 26.48
N GLN A 537 -15.35 -7.17 27.28
CA GLN A 537 -16.10 -8.40 27.07
C GLN A 537 -17.52 -8.03 26.65
N PHE A 538 -17.89 -8.44 25.44
CA PHE A 538 -19.26 -8.22 24.96
C PHE A 538 -20.24 -9.06 25.77
N THR A 539 -21.31 -8.42 26.22
CA THR A 539 -22.39 -9.06 26.98
C THR A 539 -23.66 -9.25 26.14
N SER A 540 -23.68 -8.71 24.93
CA SER A 540 -24.72 -8.98 23.92
C SER A 540 -24.13 -8.84 22.52
N ASN A 541 -24.82 -9.40 21.53
CA ASN A 541 -24.46 -9.28 20.13
C ASN A 541 -24.80 -7.88 19.58
N PRO A 542 -24.18 -7.46 18.46
CA PRO A 542 -24.56 -6.24 17.76
C PRO A 542 -25.98 -6.31 17.21
N LEU A 543 -26.59 -5.11 17.01
CA LEU A 543 -27.88 -4.96 16.34
C LEU A 543 -27.68 -4.12 15.06
N ILE A 544 -28.32 -4.55 13.97
CA ILE A 544 -28.56 -3.72 12.80
C ILE A 544 -30.02 -3.29 12.88
N VAL A 545 -30.23 -1.99 12.92
CA VAL A 545 -31.55 -1.37 13.11
C VAL A 545 -31.96 -0.66 11.83
N GLU A 546 -33.07 -1.04 11.23
CA GLU A 546 -33.63 -0.39 10.05
C GLU A 546 -34.52 0.79 10.48
N LEU A 547 -34.28 1.94 9.86
CA LEU A 547 -34.96 3.19 10.11
C LEU A 547 -35.63 3.66 8.83
N ASP A 548 -36.88 4.10 8.96
CA ASP A 548 -37.56 4.84 7.89
C ASP A 548 -36.95 6.24 7.70
N LYS A 549 -37.46 6.99 6.72
CA LYS A 549 -37.03 8.36 6.41
C LYS A 549 -37.28 9.38 7.52
N GLU A 550 -38.20 9.09 8.44
CA GLU A 550 -38.50 9.89 9.63
C GLU A 550 -37.63 9.46 10.84
N GLY A 551 -36.79 8.44 10.68
CA GLY A 551 -35.96 7.85 11.71
C GLY A 551 -36.76 7.05 12.75
N ASN A 552 -37.90 6.47 12.36
CA ASN A 552 -38.58 5.49 13.19
C ASN A 552 -37.96 4.10 12.96
N ILE A 553 -37.81 3.35 14.01
CA ILE A 553 -37.36 1.95 13.94
C ILE A 553 -38.51 1.15 13.32
N ILE A 554 -38.25 0.49 12.19
CA ILE A 554 -39.18 -0.38 11.50
C ILE A 554 -38.81 -1.84 11.58
N ASP A 555 -37.53 -2.13 11.76
CA ASP A 555 -37.04 -3.49 11.97
C ASP A 555 -35.70 -3.48 12.69
N GLN A 556 -35.30 -4.63 13.25
CA GLN A 556 -34.00 -4.84 13.86
C GLN A 556 -33.57 -6.31 13.79
N ALA A 557 -32.33 -6.54 13.42
CA ALA A 557 -31.74 -7.87 13.39
C ALA A 557 -30.56 -7.96 14.38
N GLU A 558 -30.52 -9.03 15.15
CA GLU A 558 -29.39 -9.35 16.01
C GLU A 558 -28.34 -10.11 15.21
N ALA A 559 -27.12 -9.59 15.16
CA ALA A 559 -26.03 -10.25 14.48
C ALA A 559 -25.56 -11.50 15.26
N PRO A 560 -25.05 -12.53 14.59
CA PRO A 560 -24.50 -13.71 15.27
C PRO A 560 -23.23 -13.34 16.05
N ALA A 561 -22.90 -14.16 17.07
CA ALA A 561 -21.80 -13.92 18.00
C ALA A 561 -20.40 -13.80 17.34
N GLN A 562 -20.25 -14.30 16.12
CA GLN A 562 -19.02 -14.17 15.33
C GLN A 562 -18.81 -12.74 14.81
N ILE A 563 -19.87 -11.94 14.74
CA ILE A 563 -19.80 -10.54 14.37
C ILE A 563 -19.64 -9.70 15.62
N THR A 564 -18.56 -8.92 15.69
CA THR A 564 -18.30 -8.00 16.80
C THR A 564 -17.93 -6.64 16.21
N LEU A 565 -18.69 -5.60 16.54
CA LEU A 565 -18.37 -4.25 16.07
C LEU A 565 -17.37 -3.59 17.03
N PRO A 566 -16.40 -2.81 16.51
CA PRO A 566 -15.38 -2.16 17.33
C PRO A 566 -16.01 -1.14 18.26
N ILE A 567 -15.50 -1.08 19.50
CA ILE A 567 -15.93 -0.11 20.51
C ILE A 567 -14.80 0.86 20.90
N ALA A 568 -13.55 0.52 20.60
CA ALA A 568 -12.39 1.33 20.97
C ALA A 568 -12.20 2.55 20.04
N THR A 569 -11.66 3.62 20.60
CA THR A 569 -11.36 4.89 19.91
C THR A 569 -10.44 4.73 18.69
N TRP A 570 -9.49 3.82 18.80
CA TRP A 570 -8.46 3.59 17.79
C TRP A 570 -8.89 2.62 16.68
N SER A 571 -10.00 1.94 16.89
CA SER A 571 -10.47 1.00 15.87
C SER A 571 -10.80 1.74 14.59
N PRO A 572 -10.42 1.22 13.43
CA PRO A 572 -10.92 1.71 12.16
C PRO A 572 -12.45 1.72 12.17
N ASN A 573 -13.07 2.54 11.32
CA ASN A 573 -14.51 2.46 11.11
C ASN A 573 -14.90 1.06 10.64
N ILE A 574 -16.18 0.71 10.73
CA ILE A 574 -16.66 -0.60 10.24
C ILE A 574 -16.74 -0.65 8.71
N GLY A 575 -16.52 0.48 8.04
CA GLY A 575 -16.47 0.59 6.60
C GLY A 575 -17.75 0.17 5.90
N ALA A 576 -18.89 0.32 6.56
CA ALA A 576 -20.14 -0.18 6.05
C ALA A 576 -20.53 0.46 4.72
N CYS A 577 -21.10 -0.36 3.83
CA CYS A 577 -21.74 0.08 2.60
C CYS A 577 -22.95 -0.80 2.26
N ALA A 578 -23.77 -0.32 1.34
CA ALA A 578 -24.91 -1.08 0.83
C ALA A 578 -24.78 -1.31 -0.68
N SER A 579 -25.37 -2.39 -1.18
CA SER A 579 -25.62 -2.54 -2.60
C SER A 579 -26.57 -1.43 -3.08
N PHE A 580 -26.44 -1.04 -4.33
CA PHE A 580 -27.35 -0.09 -4.95
C PHE A 580 -28.70 -0.73 -5.33
N THR A 581 -28.68 -2.00 -5.68
CA THR A 581 -29.81 -2.75 -6.24
C THR A 581 -30.34 -3.86 -5.33
N ASP A 582 -29.43 -4.50 -4.57
CA ASP A 582 -29.75 -5.72 -3.85
C ASP A 582 -29.91 -5.48 -2.34
N PRO A 583 -30.64 -6.33 -1.61
CA PRO A 583 -30.89 -6.14 -0.18
C PRO A 583 -29.69 -6.50 0.70
N TYR A 584 -28.47 -6.10 0.30
CA TYR A 584 -27.26 -6.45 1.00
C TYR A 584 -26.53 -5.25 1.58
N LEU A 585 -26.12 -5.40 2.83
CA LEU A 585 -25.15 -4.55 3.52
C LEU A 585 -23.83 -5.30 3.66
N TYR A 586 -22.72 -4.60 3.48
CA TYR A 586 -21.37 -5.13 3.67
C TYR A 586 -20.65 -4.28 4.69
N PHE A 587 -19.92 -4.93 5.60
CA PHE A 587 -19.25 -4.23 6.70
C PHE A 587 -18.13 -5.10 7.28
N ARG A 588 -17.26 -4.49 8.06
CA ARG A 588 -16.20 -5.18 8.77
C ARG A 588 -16.81 -6.06 9.87
N GLY A 589 -16.55 -7.35 9.82
CA GLY A 589 -17.24 -8.35 10.66
C GLY A 589 -16.68 -8.55 12.06
N THR A 590 -15.48 -7.98 12.37
CA THR A 590 -14.85 -8.17 13.67
C THR A 590 -14.39 -6.86 14.30
N SER A 591 -14.37 -6.83 15.64
CA SER A 591 -13.86 -5.68 16.42
C SER A 591 -12.34 -5.60 16.47
N ASP A 592 -11.64 -6.62 15.98
CA ASP A 592 -10.19 -6.64 15.96
C ASP A 592 -9.64 -5.49 15.13
N PHE A 593 -8.61 -4.85 15.65
CA PHE A 593 -7.92 -3.77 14.93
C PHE A 593 -7.43 -4.25 13.56
N ASN A 594 -6.96 -5.49 13.48
CA ASN A 594 -6.48 -6.14 12.27
C ASN A 594 -7.53 -7.10 11.67
N SER A 595 -8.73 -6.63 11.38
CA SER A 595 -9.75 -7.48 10.75
C SER A 595 -9.45 -7.71 9.27
N TYR A 596 -9.46 -8.97 8.87
CA TYR A 596 -9.30 -9.43 7.48
C TYR A 596 -10.63 -9.86 6.86
N THR A 597 -11.75 -9.68 7.54
CA THR A 597 -13.04 -10.17 7.07
C THR A 597 -14.00 -9.03 6.75
N ALA A 598 -14.73 -9.19 5.65
CA ALA A 598 -15.95 -8.44 5.38
C ALA A 598 -17.15 -9.38 5.60
N ALA A 599 -18.09 -8.94 6.41
CA ALA A 599 -19.37 -9.60 6.62
C ALA A 599 -20.42 -9.07 5.63
N ARG A 600 -21.45 -9.86 5.40
CA ARG A 600 -22.63 -9.51 4.61
C ARG A 600 -23.91 -9.76 5.43
N TYR A 601 -24.87 -8.86 5.28
CA TYR A 601 -26.21 -8.99 5.84
C TYR A 601 -27.26 -8.74 4.76
N ASN A 602 -28.20 -9.68 4.63
CA ASN A 602 -29.37 -9.52 3.78
C ASN A 602 -30.55 -9.08 4.65
N TYR A 603 -31.05 -7.87 4.46
CA TYR A 603 -32.09 -7.29 5.29
C TYR A 603 -33.54 -7.65 4.86
N GLU A 604 -33.71 -8.41 3.78
CA GLU A 604 -35.02 -8.99 3.42
C GLU A 604 -35.22 -10.38 4.03
N THR A 605 -34.13 -11.09 4.28
CA THR A 605 -34.18 -12.48 4.78
C THR A 605 -33.59 -12.64 6.16
N ASP A 606 -33.09 -11.57 6.78
CA ASP A 606 -32.39 -11.55 8.07
C ASP A 606 -31.21 -12.52 8.15
N THR A 607 -30.51 -12.72 7.03
CA THR A 607 -29.41 -13.67 6.97
C THR A 607 -28.05 -12.98 7.00
N PHE A 608 -27.18 -13.50 7.85
CA PHE A 608 -25.81 -13.04 8.02
C PHE A 608 -24.80 -14.04 7.46
N ASP A 609 -23.78 -13.52 6.80
CA ASP A 609 -22.55 -14.24 6.48
C ASP A 609 -21.40 -13.49 7.14
N SER A 610 -20.88 -14.01 8.25
CA SER A 610 -19.89 -13.31 9.08
C SER A 610 -18.50 -13.28 8.47
N GLN A 611 -18.21 -14.16 7.50
CA GLN A 611 -16.93 -14.28 6.80
C GLN A 611 -17.13 -14.33 5.28
N TYR A 612 -17.98 -13.47 4.77
CA TYR A 612 -18.35 -13.45 3.36
C TYR A 612 -17.14 -13.28 2.44
N ILE A 613 -16.21 -12.39 2.78
CA ILE A 613 -14.93 -12.23 2.09
C ILE A 613 -13.81 -12.22 3.13
N ILE A 614 -12.75 -12.98 2.86
CA ILE A 614 -11.49 -12.92 3.58
C ILE A 614 -10.48 -12.22 2.68
N THR A 615 -10.01 -11.06 3.10
CA THR A 615 -9.01 -10.28 2.38
C THR A 615 -7.59 -10.69 2.77
N PRO A 616 -6.59 -10.57 1.88
CA PRO A 616 -5.21 -10.92 2.22
C PRO A 616 -4.55 -9.93 3.19
N TYR A 617 -5.10 -8.72 3.34
CA TYR A 617 -4.61 -7.65 4.22
C TYR A 617 -5.73 -7.09 5.08
N VAL A 618 -5.37 -6.27 6.06
CA VAL A 618 -6.33 -5.64 6.98
C VAL A 618 -7.31 -4.76 6.20
N ASN A 619 -8.60 -4.98 6.39
CA ASN A 619 -9.64 -4.12 5.84
C ASN A 619 -9.52 -2.73 6.48
N TYR A 620 -9.42 -1.70 5.65
CA TYR A 620 -9.25 -0.33 6.09
C TYR A 620 -10.16 0.60 5.30
N GLY A 621 -10.76 1.56 5.98
CA GLY A 621 -11.65 2.52 5.35
C GLY A 621 -13.01 1.98 4.90
N TYR A 622 -13.72 2.79 4.15
CA TYR A 622 -15.05 2.49 3.64
C TYR A 622 -15.01 1.61 2.41
N MET A 623 -15.80 0.54 2.44
CA MET A 623 -16.11 -0.27 1.26
C MET A 623 -17.14 0.43 0.37
N GLY A 624 -17.31 -0.06 -0.85
CA GLY A 624 -18.36 0.43 -1.73
C GLY A 624 -18.73 -0.59 -2.80
N VAL A 625 -19.99 -0.55 -3.23
CA VAL A 625 -20.49 -1.42 -4.30
C VAL A 625 -20.66 -0.60 -5.57
N ASP A 626 -20.04 -1.04 -6.64
CA ASP A 626 -20.17 -0.43 -7.96
C ASP A 626 -21.58 -0.68 -8.51
N LYS A 627 -22.32 0.39 -8.76
CA LYS A 627 -23.69 0.34 -9.32
C LYS A 627 -23.78 -0.40 -10.66
N TYR A 628 -22.76 -0.28 -11.48
CA TYR A 628 -22.76 -0.75 -12.87
C TYR A 628 -22.28 -2.19 -13.03
N THR A 629 -21.31 -2.58 -12.20
CA THR A 629 -20.73 -3.92 -12.27
C THR A 629 -21.18 -4.82 -11.13
N GLY A 630 -21.82 -4.27 -10.09
CA GLY A 630 -22.19 -4.98 -8.87
C GLY A 630 -21.00 -5.41 -8.01
N LYS A 631 -19.76 -5.06 -8.37
CA LYS A 631 -18.58 -5.48 -7.63
C LYS A 631 -18.44 -4.74 -6.32
N LEU A 632 -18.05 -5.47 -5.28
CA LEU A 632 -17.68 -4.90 -3.98
C LEU A 632 -16.19 -4.51 -4.00
N TRP A 633 -15.90 -3.26 -3.69
CA TRP A 633 -14.55 -2.73 -3.59
C TRP A 633 -14.17 -2.56 -2.13
N ILE A 634 -12.99 -3.09 -1.75
CA ILE A 634 -12.47 -3.09 -0.38
C ILE A 634 -11.06 -2.51 -0.39
N GLY A 635 -10.87 -1.43 0.34
CA GLY A 635 -9.55 -0.89 0.64
C GLY A 635 -8.89 -1.68 1.76
N THR A 636 -7.61 -2.03 1.59
CA THR A 636 -6.85 -2.78 2.58
C THR A 636 -5.51 -2.14 2.85
N SER A 637 -4.95 -2.37 4.03
CA SER A 637 -3.62 -1.94 4.41
C SER A 637 -2.79 -3.13 4.88
N LYS A 638 -1.59 -3.29 4.33
CA LYS A 638 -0.67 -4.35 4.71
C LYS A 638 0.10 -4.02 6.00
N ASP A 639 0.57 -2.79 6.11
CA ASP A 639 1.52 -2.36 7.15
C ASP A 639 1.38 -0.86 7.47
N TYR A 640 0.23 -0.24 7.16
CA TYR A 640 -0.02 1.20 7.27
C TYR A 640 0.92 2.09 6.45
N THR A 641 1.75 1.49 5.57
CA THR A 641 2.60 2.20 4.62
C THR A 641 2.37 1.77 3.18
N THR A 642 1.76 0.61 2.99
CA THR A 642 1.36 0.07 1.68
C THR A 642 -0.11 -0.33 1.71
N SER A 643 -0.80 -0.01 0.64
CA SER A 643 -2.23 -0.27 0.51
C SER A 643 -2.54 -0.98 -0.79
N THR A 644 -3.59 -1.77 -0.77
CA THR A 644 -4.15 -2.43 -1.94
C THR A 644 -5.67 -2.29 -1.88
N VAL A 645 -6.29 -2.00 -3.00
CA VAL A 645 -7.75 -2.07 -3.14
C VAL A 645 -8.07 -3.28 -3.99
N PHE A 646 -8.98 -4.10 -3.51
CA PHE A 646 -9.49 -5.26 -4.20
C PHE A 646 -10.92 -5.01 -4.64
N ASN A 647 -11.31 -5.56 -5.78
CA ASN A 647 -12.72 -5.69 -6.11
C ASN A 647 -13.10 -7.17 -6.25
N TYR A 648 -14.30 -7.49 -5.82
CA TYR A 648 -14.82 -8.85 -5.76
C TYR A 648 -16.14 -8.93 -6.51
N THR A 649 -16.38 -10.03 -7.22
CA THR A 649 -17.75 -10.39 -7.59
C THR A 649 -18.55 -10.63 -6.32
N VAL A 650 -19.83 -10.29 -6.35
CA VAL A 650 -20.77 -10.62 -5.26
C VAL A 650 -21.68 -11.77 -5.69
N GLY A 651 -22.23 -12.49 -4.75
CA GLY A 651 -23.04 -13.69 -4.98
C GLY A 651 -22.76 -14.74 -3.90
N ASP A 652 -23.07 -15.98 -4.17
CA ASP A 652 -22.86 -17.08 -3.20
C ASP A 652 -21.37 -17.44 -3.06
N GLN A 653 -20.59 -17.21 -4.09
CA GLN A 653 -19.15 -17.49 -4.11
C GLN A 653 -18.39 -16.23 -4.58
N PRO A 654 -18.08 -15.31 -3.65
CA PRO A 654 -17.34 -14.12 -4.00
C PRO A 654 -15.92 -14.48 -4.46
N ALA A 655 -15.48 -13.88 -5.54
CA ALA A 655 -14.15 -14.11 -6.09
C ALA A 655 -13.43 -12.77 -6.36
N PRO A 656 -12.13 -12.66 -6.07
CA PRO A 656 -11.37 -11.48 -6.43
C PRO A 656 -11.29 -11.36 -7.96
N VAL A 657 -11.56 -10.16 -8.47
CA VAL A 657 -11.52 -9.85 -9.90
C VAL A 657 -10.33 -8.97 -10.24
N GLY A 658 -10.01 -8.03 -9.37
CA GLY A 658 -8.90 -7.10 -9.55
C GLY A 658 -8.21 -6.77 -8.24
N GLU A 659 -6.91 -6.54 -8.38
CA GLU A 659 -6.04 -6.07 -7.32
C GLU A 659 -5.33 -4.81 -7.80
N PHE A 660 -5.46 -3.73 -7.06
CA PHE A 660 -4.88 -2.43 -7.39
C PHE A 660 -3.91 -2.04 -6.29
N PHE A 661 -2.63 -2.22 -6.55
CA PHE A 661 -1.56 -2.00 -5.59
C PHE A 661 -1.04 -0.56 -5.62
N TYR A 662 -0.98 0.07 -4.46
CA TYR A 662 -0.36 1.39 -4.28
C TYR A 662 0.91 1.24 -3.45
N GLY A 663 1.95 0.72 -4.06
CA GLY A 663 3.23 0.60 -3.38
C GLY A 663 3.79 1.98 -3.05
N SER A 664 3.99 2.27 -1.80
CA SER A 664 4.77 3.29 -1.14
C SER A 664 4.00 4.07 -0.08
N ARG A 665 4.72 4.79 0.76
CA ARG A 665 4.21 5.62 1.87
C ARG A 665 3.14 6.63 1.46
N GLU A 666 3.20 7.15 0.22
CA GLU A 666 2.18 8.06 -0.32
C GLU A 666 0.82 7.39 -0.57
N GLY A 667 0.79 6.06 -0.65
CA GLY A 667 -0.42 5.27 -0.83
C GLY A 667 -0.96 4.62 0.44
N ALA A 668 -0.47 5.01 1.61
CA ALA A 668 -0.87 4.37 2.86
C ALA A 668 -2.32 4.66 3.24
N SER A 669 -3.01 3.66 3.73
CA SER A 669 -4.33 3.72 4.39
C SER A 669 -5.45 4.29 3.51
N PRO A 670 -6.14 3.47 2.71
CA PRO A 670 -7.29 3.90 1.93
C PRO A 670 -8.46 4.26 2.86
N ALA A 671 -8.79 5.55 2.97
CA ALA A 671 -9.90 6.03 3.81
C ALA A 671 -11.26 5.54 3.32
N GLY A 672 -11.42 5.39 2.01
CA GLY A 672 -12.67 4.88 1.44
C GLY A 672 -12.65 4.78 -0.08
N VAL A 673 -13.57 3.96 -0.56
CA VAL A 673 -13.90 3.83 -1.98
C VAL A 673 -15.23 4.53 -2.21
N ASP A 674 -15.27 5.43 -3.17
CA ASP A 674 -16.42 6.27 -3.47
C ASP A 674 -16.86 6.14 -4.93
N PHE A 675 -18.17 6.13 -5.11
CA PHE A 675 -18.81 6.05 -6.41
C PHE A 675 -19.65 7.29 -6.66
N TYR A 676 -19.65 7.76 -7.89
CA TYR A 676 -20.38 8.96 -8.29
C TYR A 676 -21.87 8.93 -7.90
N TYR A 677 -22.53 7.75 -8.02
CA TYR A 677 -23.96 7.62 -7.72
C TYR A 677 -24.34 8.02 -6.29
N ARG A 678 -23.42 7.85 -5.31
CA ARG A 678 -23.67 8.22 -3.90
C ARG A 678 -24.04 9.68 -3.71
N PHE A 679 -23.61 10.53 -4.62
CA PHE A 679 -23.79 11.99 -4.57
C PHE A 679 -24.88 12.47 -5.52
N THR A 680 -25.57 11.58 -6.23
CA THR A 680 -26.64 11.93 -7.16
C THR A 680 -27.97 12.12 -6.44
N ASN A 681 -28.82 12.99 -7.02
CA ASN A 681 -30.18 13.17 -6.52
C ASN A 681 -30.99 11.86 -6.57
N GLU A 682 -30.69 10.96 -7.52
CA GLU A 682 -31.33 9.64 -7.60
C GLU A 682 -31.10 8.86 -6.28
N TRP A 683 -29.87 8.78 -5.82
CA TRP A 683 -29.54 8.08 -4.58
C TRP A 683 -29.97 8.85 -3.34
N ILE A 684 -29.69 10.15 -3.29
CA ILE A 684 -30.02 10.99 -2.12
C ILE A 684 -31.53 10.97 -1.83
N ASN A 685 -32.38 10.99 -2.86
CA ASN A 685 -33.83 11.03 -2.70
C ASN A 685 -34.53 9.66 -2.78
N LYS A 686 -33.79 8.59 -2.94
CA LYS A 686 -34.30 7.20 -2.99
C LYS A 686 -35.02 6.74 -1.73
#